data_dba29f9d5d9b9ed79701d67219f0001f
#
_entry.id   dba29f9d5d9b9ed79701d67219f0001f
#
_cell.length_a   1.000
_cell.length_b   1.000
_cell.length_c   1.000
_cell.angle_alpha   90.00
_cell.angle_beta   90.00
_cell.angle_gamma   90.00
#
_symmetry.space_group_name_H-M   'P 1'
#
loop_
_entity.id
_entity.type
_entity.pdbx_description
1 polymer ?
#
loop_
_entity_poly.entity_id
_entity_poly.type
_entity_poly.pdbx_seq_one_letter_code
_entity_poly.pdbx_strand_id
1 'polypeptide(L)'
;GEWTYVVNNDLVQYLDDDEFVTEVYTVTAIDGTTSEVTITINGADDPSEITVGEGDSDTGEVTEDVSVDLESNNLMTSGTLTITDVDANDVAAFELEGTFNPDGSTNDTALGMLTITDDGEWTYVVDNDLVQYLDDDEFVTEVYTVTAIDGTTSEVTITINGADDPSEITVGEGDSDKGEVTEDLNVDLETNELMTSGTLTITDVDTSDMPAFKPNGVFTPVGSTYALALGMLTITPEGAWSYVVDNDAVQYLGDDDTVIENYVVTAIDGVEHVIEITINGVNDAPEATSFVVVNDDDAVIPILFDSEDGGMPDYISDIEDDHNEIPLNVRIDTLPTSGTLLYTDENGNTREIVQSDVDSGVLFVPNNISFVAGPGELFEMGFSGDPEDMPDLVDGFYNWGVAVSPTERLITLANGNTITLTIEDNNDKPLKQYQGEQPHVGYGIGDTDGKGMNMQETLIIDFTNNPLEVVHFGLDGMGGEFNTNSSVHIEVSYTFADGTTVSEQYQKDEGDTGNQQILYEFSYSSPSNPIVGMELSSSGGNWELRYVQGNEAVTDDPQFDYVAVDSSGAESTVETVTVDTEEPQLYNVISAASNEPLFAAAGNDLLIGDSEDNIFTWLDSALDNGTDIIKDFELYTNGSGDLIDLNDLIEDPQDETQMAELLDMIEVSVDGEDIALSIPINGGVDVQTIVVEGIATEMGASVDLGSDLAILGELIKNDAA
;
A
#
# COMPACT_ATOMS: atom_id res chain seq x y z
N GLY A 1 -19.39 -134.59 -27.14
CA GLY A 1 -19.08 -133.73 -26.04
C GLY A 1 -19.09 -132.31 -26.47
N GLU A 2 -20.07 -131.59 -25.99
CA GLU A 2 -20.08 -130.07 -26.09
C GLU A 2 -19.47 -129.56 -24.81
N TRP A 3 -18.73 -128.55 -24.90
CA TRP A 3 -18.20 -127.85 -23.72
C TRP A 3 -18.55 -126.38 -23.79
N THR A 4 -18.63 -125.74 -22.68
CA THR A 4 -18.85 -124.31 -22.55
C THR A 4 -17.82 -123.79 -21.56
N TYR A 5 -17.21 -122.71 -21.93
CA TYR A 5 -16.32 -121.98 -21.07
C TYR A 5 -16.96 -120.66 -20.77
N VAL A 6 -16.84 -120.18 -19.54
CA VAL A 6 -17.30 -118.85 -19.08
C VAL A 6 -16.23 -118.30 -18.20
N VAL A 7 -15.80 -117.11 -18.58
CA VAL A 7 -14.90 -116.34 -17.76
C VAL A 7 -15.61 -115.03 -17.35
N ASN A 8 -15.37 -114.59 -16.15
CA ASN A 8 -15.80 -113.22 -15.76
C ASN A 8 -14.88 -112.24 -16.41
N ASN A 9 -15.45 -111.27 -17.21
CA ASN A 9 -14.71 -110.26 -17.92
C ASN A 9 -13.81 -109.39 -17.01
N ASP A 10 -14.26 -109.04 -15.80
CA ASP A 10 -13.50 -108.25 -14.81
C ASP A 10 -12.16 -108.92 -14.40
N LEU A 11 -12.02 -110.22 -14.60
CA LEU A 11 -10.82 -111.00 -14.21
C LEU A 11 -9.75 -111.00 -15.33
N VAL A 12 -10.11 -110.54 -16.53
CA VAL A 12 -9.24 -110.58 -17.71
C VAL A 12 -9.02 -109.22 -18.36
N GLN A 13 -9.58 -108.18 -17.81
CA GLN A 13 -9.44 -106.81 -18.26
C GLN A 13 -8.00 -106.28 -18.20
N TYR A 14 -7.12 -106.99 -17.46
CA TYR A 14 -5.71 -106.63 -17.33
C TYR A 14 -4.86 -107.07 -18.56
N LEU A 15 -5.48 -107.70 -19.55
CA LEU A 15 -4.80 -108.17 -20.75
C LEU A 15 -4.95 -107.15 -21.90
N ASP A 16 -3.85 -106.69 -22.40
CA ASP A 16 -3.73 -105.80 -23.54
C ASP A 16 -3.96 -106.56 -24.88
N ASP A 17 -4.13 -105.87 -26.03
CA ASP A 17 -4.47 -106.39 -27.36
C ASP A 17 -3.44 -107.35 -27.92
N ASP A 18 -2.21 -107.33 -27.51
CA ASP A 18 -1.15 -108.29 -27.84
C ASP A 18 -0.92 -109.37 -26.79
N GLU A 19 -1.68 -109.32 -25.73
CA GLU A 19 -1.58 -110.29 -24.65
C GLU A 19 -2.66 -111.38 -24.68
N PHE A 20 -2.35 -112.51 -24.16
CA PHE A 20 -3.31 -113.58 -24.03
C PHE A 20 -2.97 -114.50 -22.86
N VAL A 21 -3.98 -115.09 -22.28
CA VAL A 21 -3.84 -116.14 -21.25
C VAL A 21 -4.40 -117.39 -21.81
N THR A 22 -3.69 -118.50 -21.59
CA THR A 22 -4.10 -119.82 -22.04
C THR A 22 -4.42 -120.71 -20.84
N GLU A 23 -5.63 -121.22 -20.82
CA GLU A 23 -6.07 -122.21 -19.81
C GLU A 23 -6.25 -123.58 -20.47
N VAL A 24 -5.76 -124.59 -19.86
CA VAL A 24 -5.87 -125.99 -20.39
C VAL A 24 -6.71 -126.84 -19.41
N TYR A 25 -7.80 -127.33 -19.92
CA TYR A 25 -8.70 -128.15 -19.18
C TYR A 25 -8.62 -129.60 -19.66
N THR A 26 -8.32 -130.55 -18.77
CA THR A 26 -8.33 -131.97 -19.09
C THR A 26 -9.74 -132.49 -19.03
N VAL A 27 -10.34 -132.96 -20.13
CA VAL A 27 -11.64 -133.65 -20.18
C VAL A 27 -11.40 -135.21 -20.24
N THR A 28 -12.08 -135.86 -19.40
CA THR A 28 -11.90 -137.34 -19.25
C THR A 28 -13.18 -138.11 -19.70
N ALA A 29 -13.04 -138.98 -20.69
CA ALA A 29 -14.13 -139.92 -21.12
C ALA A 29 -14.45 -140.99 -20.07
N ILE A 30 -15.57 -141.56 -20.15
CA ILE A 30 -16.04 -142.63 -19.20
C ILE A 30 -15.09 -143.91 -19.11
N ASP A 31 -14.36 -144.14 -20.17
CA ASP A 31 -13.36 -145.21 -20.24
C ASP A 31 -11.98 -144.84 -19.67
N GLY A 32 -11.81 -143.52 -19.20
CA GLY A 32 -10.56 -142.99 -18.68
C GLY A 32 -9.66 -142.45 -19.69
N THR A 33 -10.04 -142.33 -20.92
CA THR A 33 -9.27 -141.64 -21.97
C THR A 33 -9.40 -140.19 -21.72
N THR A 34 -8.30 -139.40 -21.79
CA THR A 34 -8.25 -137.94 -21.58
C THR A 34 -7.97 -137.27 -22.87
N SER A 35 -8.49 -136.03 -23.00
CA SER A 35 -8.16 -135.08 -24.01
C SER A 35 -8.09 -133.69 -23.35
N GLU A 36 -7.36 -132.77 -23.94
CA GLU A 36 -7.23 -131.44 -23.44
C GLU A 36 -8.08 -130.50 -24.31
N VAL A 37 -8.69 -129.53 -23.64
CA VAL A 37 -9.35 -128.36 -24.26
C VAL A 37 -8.50 -127.16 -23.86
N THR A 38 -7.97 -126.50 -24.79
CA THR A 38 -7.23 -125.28 -24.60
C THR A 38 -8.12 -124.09 -24.93
N ILE A 39 -8.23 -123.18 -23.99
CA ILE A 39 -8.93 -121.92 -24.15
C ILE A 39 -7.87 -120.84 -24.19
N THR A 40 -7.90 -119.99 -25.18
CA THR A 40 -7.11 -118.80 -25.27
C THR A 40 -8.03 -117.64 -25.04
N ILE A 41 -7.72 -116.82 -24.09
CA ILE A 41 -8.37 -115.55 -23.76
C ILE A 41 -7.42 -114.47 -24.32
N ASN A 42 -7.84 -113.75 -25.34
CA ASN A 42 -7.08 -112.62 -25.86
C ASN A 42 -7.52 -111.36 -25.18
N GLY A 43 -6.60 -110.54 -24.87
CA GLY A 43 -6.87 -109.19 -24.39
C GLY A 43 -7.36 -108.27 -25.49
N ALA A 44 -7.72 -107.13 -25.14
CA ALA A 44 -8.11 -106.01 -25.92
C ALA A 44 -7.61 -104.77 -25.20
N ASP A 45 -7.08 -103.77 -25.94
CA ASP A 45 -6.69 -102.50 -25.42
C ASP A 45 -7.90 -101.75 -24.82
N ASP A 46 -7.88 -101.56 -23.51
CA ASP A 46 -8.88 -100.81 -22.75
C ASP A 46 -8.29 -99.35 -22.56
N PRO A 47 -9.03 -98.32 -22.84
CA PRO A 47 -8.49 -96.92 -22.69
C PRO A 47 -8.32 -96.57 -21.20
N SER A 48 -7.31 -95.79 -20.91
CA SER A 48 -7.10 -95.17 -19.60
C SER A 48 -8.37 -94.50 -19.08
N GLU A 49 -8.64 -94.58 -17.81
CA GLU A 49 -9.75 -93.89 -17.13
C GLU A 49 -9.19 -92.72 -16.36
N ILE A 50 -9.60 -91.48 -16.78
CA ILE A 50 -9.27 -90.27 -16.08
C ILE A 50 -10.43 -89.95 -15.13
N THR A 51 -10.16 -89.82 -13.84
CA THR A 51 -11.18 -89.60 -12.83
C THR A 51 -10.78 -88.46 -11.87
N VAL A 52 -11.79 -87.82 -11.25
CA VAL A 52 -11.60 -86.86 -10.14
C VAL A 52 -11.90 -87.66 -8.84
N GLY A 53 -10.83 -88.12 -8.18
CA GLY A 53 -10.88 -88.87 -6.94
C GLY A 53 -11.06 -87.97 -5.72
N GLU A 54 -11.03 -88.63 -4.55
CA GLU A 54 -11.11 -87.88 -3.28
C GLU A 54 -9.81 -87.11 -3.04
N GLY A 55 -9.89 -85.78 -3.14
CA GLY A 55 -8.76 -84.88 -3.02
C GLY A 55 -8.27 -84.35 -4.39
N ASP A 56 -8.82 -84.89 -5.48
CA ASP A 56 -8.54 -84.37 -6.83
C ASP A 56 -9.42 -83.20 -7.20
N SER A 57 -9.01 -82.46 -8.21
CA SER A 57 -9.80 -81.37 -8.78
C SER A 57 -9.55 -81.23 -10.30
N ASP A 58 -10.62 -81.13 -11.04
CA ASP A 58 -10.66 -80.76 -12.46
C ASP A 58 -10.98 -79.25 -12.64
N THR A 59 -10.98 -78.50 -11.53
CA THR A 59 -11.25 -77.09 -11.48
C THR A 59 -10.16 -76.30 -10.71
N GLY A 60 -9.78 -75.14 -11.21
CA GLY A 60 -8.88 -74.21 -10.53
C GLY A 60 -9.44 -72.80 -10.54
N GLU A 61 -8.98 -72.02 -9.60
CA GLU A 61 -9.40 -70.66 -9.46
C GLU A 61 -8.17 -69.74 -9.18
N VAL A 62 -8.08 -68.62 -9.83
CA VAL A 62 -7.15 -67.53 -9.53
C VAL A 62 -7.95 -66.24 -9.46
N THR A 63 -7.50 -65.31 -8.65
CA THR A 63 -8.06 -63.94 -8.60
C THR A 63 -6.90 -62.96 -8.87
N GLU A 64 -7.11 -62.05 -9.76
CA GLU A 64 -6.09 -61.04 -10.03
C GLU A 64 -5.70 -60.30 -8.76
N ASP A 65 -4.48 -59.81 -8.72
CA ASP A 65 -3.85 -59.12 -7.60
C ASP A 65 -3.82 -59.92 -6.26
N VAL A 66 -4.39 -61.12 -6.24
CA VAL A 66 -4.39 -61.96 -5.06
C VAL A 66 -3.35 -63.06 -5.19
N SER A 67 -2.40 -63.11 -4.26
CA SER A 67 -1.33 -64.14 -4.23
C SER A 67 -0.42 -64.13 -5.47
N VAL A 68 -0.22 -62.99 -6.07
CA VAL A 68 0.70 -62.79 -7.20
C VAL A 68 2.10 -63.17 -6.79
N ASP A 69 2.79 -63.95 -7.59
CA ASP A 69 4.23 -64.22 -7.42
C ASP A 69 5.04 -62.98 -7.78
N LEU A 70 5.69 -62.37 -6.80
CA LEU A 70 6.39 -61.10 -6.94
C LEU A 70 7.65 -61.14 -7.83
N GLU A 71 8.16 -62.32 -8.18
CA GLU A 71 9.33 -62.47 -9.05
C GLU A 71 8.91 -62.59 -10.54
N SER A 72 7.80 -63.31 -10.79
CA SER A 72 7.31 -63.61 -12.14
C SER A 72 6.07 -62.79 -12.55
N ASN A 73 5.42 -62.11 -11.63
CA ASN A 73 4.13 -61.42 -11.80
C ASN A 73 3.00 -62.39 -12.25
N ASN A 74 3.07 -63.66 -11.85
CA ASN A 74 2.10 -64.65 -12.26
C ASN A 74 1.12 -65.01 -11.12
N LEU A 75 -0.11 -65.26 -11.52
CA LEU A 75 -1.11 -65.99 -10.74
C LEU A 75 -1.01 -67.47 -11.00
N MET A 76 -1.18 -68.34 -10.01
CA MET A 76 -1.04 -69.81 -10.11
C MET A 76 -2.14 -70.51 -9.34
N THR A 77 -2.63 -71.53 -9.96
CA THR A 77 -3.47 -72.58 -9.26
C THR A 77 -3.07 -73.96 -9.71
N SER A 78 -3.38 -74.99 -8.92
CA SER A 78 -3.00 -76.37 -9.20
C SER A 78 -4.02 -77.36 -8.64
N GLY A 79 -4.00 -78.54 -9.17
CA GLY A 79 -4.81 -79.66 -8.67
C GLY A 79 -4.24 -80.96 -9.18
N THR A 80 -5.01 -82.01 -9.04
CA THR A 80 -4.61 -83.37 -9.43
C THR A 80 -5.76 -84.05 -10.13
N LEU A 81 -5.48 -84.89 -11.10
CA LEU A 81 -6.38 -85.87 -11.72
C LEU A 81 -5.79 -87.22 -11.53
N THR A 82 -6.62 -88.20 -11.21
CA THR A 82 -6.19 -89.57 -11.17
C THR A 82 -6.39 -90.21 -12.54
N ILE A 83 -5.34 -90.88 -13.02
CA ILE A 83 -5.39 -91.71 -14.21
C ILE A 83 -5.07 -93.15 -13.85
N THR A 84 -5.85 -94.06 -14.37
CA THR A 84 -5.66 -95.52 -14.17
C THR A 84 -5.89 -96.21 -15.49
N ASP A 85 -5.19 -97.30 -15.67
CA ASP A 85 -5.42 -98.26 -16.75
C ASP A 85 -5.62 -99.65 -16.19
N VAL A 86 -6.53 -100.36 -16.80
CA VAL A 86 -6.82 -101.76 -16.37
C VAL A 86 -5.84 -102.73 -16.99
N ASP A 87 -5.23 -102.35 -18.14
CA ASP A 87 -4.22 -103.15 -18.81
C ASP A 87 -2.89 -103.10 -18.05
N ALA A 88 -2.41 -104.29 -17.62
CA ALA A 88 -1.33 -104.38 -16.61
C ALA A 88 0.03 -103.86 -17.14
N ASN A 89 0.21 -103.76 -18.42
CA ASN A 89 1.46 -103.33 -19.08
C ASN A 89 1.39 -101.94 -19.62
N ASP A 90 0.21 -101.34 -19.70
CA ASP A 90 0.01 -100.03 -20.15
C ASP A 90 0.43 -99.00 -19.10
N VAL A 91 0.92 -97.92 -19.57
CA VAL A 91 1.35 -96.76 -18.76
C VAL A 91 0.26 -95.74 -18.71
N ALA A 92 -0.48 -95.71 -17.65
CA ALA A 92 -1.44 -94.65 -17.38
C ALA A 92 -0.67 -93.34 -17.08
N ALA A 93 -0.52 -92.47 -18.06
CA ALA A 93 0.19 -91.25 -17.93
C ALA A 93 -0.40 -90.12 -18.84
N PHE A 94 -0.24 -88.89 -18.43
CA PHE A 94 -0.66 -87.75 -19.22
C PHE A 94 0.44 -87.24 -20.15
N GLU A 95 0.04 -86.62 -21.27
CA GLU A 95 0.86 -85.69 -22.01
C GLU A 95 1.11 -84.41 -21.16
N LEU A 96 2.34 -83.85 -21.20
CA LEU A 96 2.77 -82.80 -20.26
C LEU A 96 2.13 -81.42 -20.43
N GLU A 97 1.34 -81.20 -21.44
CA GLU A 97 0.72 -79.88 -21.78
C GLU A 97 -0.81 -80.10 -21.96
N GLY A 98 -1.57 -79.23 -21.25
CA GLY A 98 -2.99 -79.11 -21.54
C GLY A 98 -3.21 -78.24 -22.80
N THR A 99 -4.11 -78.68 -23.65
CA THR A 99 -4.48 -77.95 -24.86
C THR A 99 -5.69 -77.03 -24.58
N PHE A 100 -5.55 -75.73 -24.81
CA PHE A 100 -6.66 -74.80 -24.60
C PHE A 100 -7.85 -75.19 -25.52
N ASN A 101 -9.02 -75.20 -24.95
CA ASN A 101 -10.27 -75.50 -25.63
C ASN A 101 -11.15 -74.25 -25.75
N PRO A 102 -11.17 -73.52 -26.89
CA PRO A 102 -11.96 -72.30 -27.03
C PRO A 102 -13.48 -72.53 -26.98
N ASP A 103 -13.96 -73.74 -27.38
CA ASP A 103 -15.40 -74.00 -27.39
C ASP A 103 -15.99 -74.15 -25.96
N GLY A 104 -15.14 -74.39 -24.96
CA GLY A 104 -15.51 -74.46 -23.53
C GLY A 104 -15.18 -73.22 -22.73
N SER A 105 -14.35 -72.32 -23.29
CA SER A 105 -13.81 -71.12 -22.69
C SER A 105 -14.64 -69.87 -23.00
N THR A 106 -14.52 -68.81 -22.19
CA THR A 106 -15.13 -67.51 -22.46
C THR A 106 -14.35 -66.71 -23.51
N ASN A 107 -13.06 -67.01 -23.65
CA ASN A 107 -12.16 -66.34 -24.63
C ASN A 107 -11.83 -67.26 -25.81
N ASP A 108 -11.53 -66.64 -26.95
CA ASP A 108 -11.09 -67.36 -28.16
C ASP A 108 -9.60 -67.77 -28.11
N THR A 109 -8.82 -67.18 -27.21
CA THR A 109 -7.38 -67.43 -26.99
C THR A 109 -7.06 -67.56 -25.52
N ALA A 110 -6.16 -68.45 -25.19
CA ALA A 110 -5.72 -68.63 -23.81
C ALA A 110 -5.02 -67.36 -23.26
N LEU A 111 -5.33 -67.01 -22.05
CA LEU A 111 -4.60 -65.98 -21.28
C LEU A 111 -3.43 -66.63 -20.54
N GLY A 112 -3.63 -67.83 -20.00
CA GLY A 112 -2.62 -68.59 -19.28
C GLY A 112 -2.17 -69.90 -19.98
N MET A 113 -1.47 -70.71 -19.24
CA MET A 113 -0.98 -72.02 -19.72
C MET A 113 -1.16 -73.08 -18.64
N LEU A 114 -1.74 -74.20 -19.00
CA LEU A 114 -1.87 -75.38 -18.16
C LEU A 114 -0.81 -76.42 -18.50
N THR A 115 -0.07 -76.84 -17.55
CA THR A 115 0.85 -78.02 -17.61
C THR A 115 0.34 -79.15 -16.64
N ILE A 116 0.57 -80.40 -17.03
CA ILE A 116 0.24 -81.54 -16.21
C ILE A 116 1.41 -82.49 -16.20
N THR A 117 1.70 -83.08 -15.05
CA THR A 117 2.71 -84.17 -14.95
C THR A 117 2.14 -85.45 -15.43
N ASP A 118 3.01 -86.42 -15.72
CA ASP A 118 2.64 -87.79 -16.08
C ASP A 118 1.78 -88.45 -14.97
N ASP A 119 1.96 -88.09 -13.68
CA ASP A 119 1.19 -88.57 -12.57
C ASP A 119 -0.16 -87.82 -12.32
N GLY A 120 -0.49 -86.79 -13.14
CA GLY A 120 -1.75 -86.06 -13.09
C GLY A 120 -1.76 -84.80 -12.23
N GLU A 121 -0.62 -84.37 -11.68
CA GLU A 121 -0.54 -83.11 -11.02
C GLU A 121 -0.54 -81.95 -12.08
N TRP A 122 -1.59 -81.17 -12.12
CA TRP A 122 -1.66 -80.04 -13.07
C TRP A 122 -1.41 -78.75 -12.39
N THR A 123 -0.78 -77.72 -13.15
CA THR A 123 -0.53 -76.38 -12.71
C THR A 123 -0.96 -75.49 -13.84
N TYR A 124 -1.75 -74.45 -13.51
CA TYR A 124 -2.11 -73.35 -14.38
C TYR A 124 -1.35 -72.06 -13.95
N VAL A 125 -0.88 -71.34 -14.93
CA VAL A 125 -0.15 -70.08 -14.74
C VAL A 125 -0.67 -69.05 -15.72
N VAL A 126 -0.99 -67.85 -15.23
CA VAL A 126 -1.36 -66.66 -16.05
C VAL A 126 -0.61 -65.42 -15.54
N ASP A 127 -0.18 -64.56 -16.46
CA ASP A 127 0.43 -63.27 -16.16
C ASP A 127 -0.67 -62.33 -15.62
N ASN A 128 -0.44 -61.76 -14.46
CA ASN A 128 -1.39 -60.86 -13.78
C ASN A 128 -1.74 -59.63 -14.66
N ASP A 129 -0.77 -59.13 -15.43
CA ASP A 129 -1.01 -57.98 -16.35
C ASP A 129 -2.02 -58.28 -17.47
N LEU A 130 -2.25 -59.57 -17.80
CA LEU A 130 -3.20 -59.96 -18.86
C LEU A 130 -4.65 -60.00 -18.37
N VAL A 131 -4.90 -59.94 -17.07
CA VAL A 131 -6.22 -60.11 -16.49
C VAL A 131 -6.73 -58.88 -15.73
N GLN A 132 -5.91 -57.82 -15.59
CA GLN A 132 -6.21 -56.58 -14.93
C GLN A 132 -7.45 -55.80 -15.46
N TYR A 133 -8.00 -56.22 -16.59
CA TYR A 133 -9.19 -55.61 -17.19
C TYR A 133 -10.51 -56.15 -16.62
N LEU A 134 -10.44 -57.09 -15.69
CA LEU A 134 -11.58 -57.76 -15.06
C LEU A 134 -11.94 -57.07 -13.75
N ASP A 135 -13.14 -56.60 -13.62
CA ASP A 135 -13.71 -56.02 -12.41
C ASP A 135 -14.11 -57.12 -11.38
N ASP A 136 -14.40 -56.73 -10.15
CA ASP A 136 -14.69 -57.66 -9.01
C ASP A 136 -15.89 -58.57 -9.23
N ASP A 137 -16.82 -58.25 -10.11
CA ASP A 137 -17.96 -59.07 -10.51
C ASP A 137 -17.77 -59.76 -11.87
N GLU A 138 -16.62 -59.63 -12.48
CA GLU A 138 -16.28 -60.25 -13.76
C GLU A 138 -15.34 -61.46 -13.57
N PHE A 139 -15.45 -62.38 -14.48
CA PHE A 139 -14.56 -63.56 -14.53
C PHE A 139 -14.41 -64.09 -15.94
N VAL A 140 -13.29 -64.74 -16.17
CA VAL A 140 -12.99 -65.49 -17.39
C VAL A 140 -12.87 -66.96 -17.05
N THR A 141 -13.48 -67.83 -17.85
CA THR A 141 -13.31 -69.25 -17.75
C THR A 141 -12.47 -69.80 -18.88
N GLU A 142 -11.42 -70.50 -18.58
CA GLU A 142 -10.59 -71.26 -19.52
C GLU A 142 -10.71 -72.72 -19.31
N VAL A 143 -10.98 -73.46 -20.42
CA VAL A 143 -11.04 -74.92 -20.40
C VAL A 143 -9.83 -75.44 -21.14
N TYR A 144 -9.16 -76.40 -20.47
CA TYR A 144 -8.02 -77.13 -21.04
C TYR A 144 -8.32 -78.57 -21.19
N THR A 145 -8.13 -79.13 -22.40
CA THR A 145 -8.17 -80.59 -22.61
C THR A 145 -6.82 -81.14 -22.23
N VAL A 146 -6.80 -82.06 -21.27
CA VAL A 146 -5.65 -82.89 -20.90
C VAL A 146 -5.81 -84.27 -21.55
N THR A 147 -4.75 -84.82 -22.08
CA THR A 147 -4.78 -86.01 -22.89
C THR A 147 -3.85 -87.06 -22.29
N ALA A 148 -4.33 -88.30 -22.13
CA ALA A 148 -3.48 -89.40 -21.79
C ALA A 148 -2.69 -89.85 -23.05
N ILE A 149 -1.59 -90.59 -22.84
CA ILE A 149 -0.74 -91.07 -23.93
C ILE A 149 -1.43 -92.00 -24.89
N ASP A 150 -2.51 -92.61 -24.48
CA ASP A 150 -3.41 -93.47 -25.31
C ASP A 150 -4.46 -92.64 -26.10
N GLY A 151 -4.55 -91.34 -25.85
CA GLY A 151 -5.51 -90.43 -26.50
C GLY A 151 -6.81 -90.21 -25.71
N THR A 152 -6.96 -90.81 -24.51
CA THR A 152 -8.08 -90.53 -23.62
C THR A 152 -7.99 -89.06 -23.14
N THR A 153 -9.09 -88.38 -23.11
CA THR A 153 -9.12 -86.92 -22.77
C THR A 153 -10.03 -86.67 -21.58
N SER A 154 -9.65 -85.59 -20.83
CA SER A 154 -10.48 -85.01 -19.81
C SER A 154 -10.33 -83.46 -19.88
N GLU A 155 -11.15 -82.72 -19.20
CA GLU A 155 -11.09 -81.24 -19.18
C GLU A 155 -10.74 -80.76 -17.77
N VAL A 156 -9.93 -79.73 -17.72
CA VAL A 156 -9.66 -78.90 -16.54
C VAL A 156 -10.20 -77.51 -16.81
N THR A 157 -11.03 -77.02 -15.89
CA THR A 157 -11.67 -75.75 -15.99
C THR A 157 -10.99 -74.74 -15.01
N ILE A 158 -10.50 -73.61 -15.52
CA ILE A 158 -9.90 -72.57 -14.71
C ILE A 158 -10.84 -71.40 -14.71
N THR A 159 -11.13 -70.83 -13.53
CA THR A 159 -11.81 -69.54 -13.37
C THR A 159 -10.80 -68.52 -12.96
N ILE A 160 -10.71 -67.42 -13.71
CA ILE A 160 -9.92 -66.23 -13.45
C ILE A 160 -10.91 -65.17 -12.98
N ASN A 161 -10.89 -64.82 -11.73
CA ASN A 161 -11.75 -63.80 -11.16
C ASN A 161 -11.04 -62.42 -11.25
N GLY A 162 -11.77 -61.39 -11.51
CA GLY A 162 -11.33 -60.05 -11.40
C GLY A 162 -11.32 -59.51 -9.96
N ALA A 163 -10.79 -58.34 -9.79
CA ALA A 163 -10.84 -57.52 -8.58
C ALA A 163 -10.97 -56.07 -8.98
N ASP A 164 -11.62 -55.22 -8.18
CA ASP A 164 -11.79 -53.81 -8.41
C ASP A 164 -10.43 -53.09 -8.27
N ASP A 165 -9.92 -52.54 -9.37
CA ASP A 165 -8.73 -51.68 -9.44
C ASP A 165 -9.15 -50.22 -9.26
N PRO A 166 -8.41 -49.41 -8.48
CA PRO A 166 -8.75 -48.02 -8.34
C PRO A 166 -8.39 -47.21 -9.58
N SER A 167 -9.21 -46.20 -9.92
CA SER A 167 -8.92 -45.23 -10.99
C SER A 167 -7.54 -44.61 -10.82
N GLU A 168 -6.83 -44.38 -11.91
CA GLU A 168 -5.56 -43.61 -11.92
C GLU A 168 -5.80 -42.21 -12.42
N ILE A 169 -5.49 -41.21 -11.55
CA ILE A 169 -5.52 -39.77 -11.91
C ILE A 169 -4.11 -39.32 -12.27
N THR A 170 -3.94 -38.86 -13.49
CA THR A 170 -2.63 -38.46 -14.02
C THR A 170 -2.64 -37.03 -14.60
N VAL A 171 -1.46 -36.42 -14.61
CA VAL A 171 -1.20 -35.13 -15.30
C VAL A 171 -0.42 -35.44 -16.58
N GLY A 172 -1.16 -35.59 -17.66
CA GLY A 172 -0.62 -35.95 -18.99
C GLY A 172 -0.06 -34.77 -19.75
N GLU A 173 0.32 -35.01 -21.02
CA GLU A 173 0.78 -33.94 -21.91
C GLU A 173 -0.39 -33.01 -22.27
N GLY A 174 -0.36 -31.79 -21.78
CA GLY A 174 -1.42 -30.78 -21.95
C GLY A 174 -2.34 -30.65 -20.75
N ASP A 175 -2.20 -31.52 -19.74
CA ASP A 175 -2.91 -31.43 -18.49
C ASP A 175 -2.19 -30.51 -17.48
N SER A 176 -2.92 -30.06 -16.50
CA SER A 176 -2.38 -29.30 -15.37
C SER A 176 -3.18 -29.56 -14.12
N ASP A 177 -2.49 -29.80 -13.00
CA ASP A 177 -3.00 -29.75 -11.64
C ASP A 177 -2.68 -28.43 -10.94
N LYS A 178 -2.26 -27.40 -11.72
CA LYS A 178 -1.95 -26.07 -11.24
C LYS A 178 -2.69 -25.02 -12.06
N GLY A 179 -3.25 -24.04 -11.34
CA GLY A 179 -3.84 -22.84 -11.91
C GLY A 179 -3.24 -21.59 -11.35
N GLU A 180 -3.34 -20.50 -12.08
CA GLU A 180 -2.84 -19.19 -11.68
C GLU A 180 -3.85 -18.12 -12.09
N VAL A 181 -4.12 -17.20 -11.19
CA VAL A 181 -4.84 -15.96 -11.46
C VAL A 181 -4.04 -14.80 -10.86
N THR A 182 -4.19 -13.64 -11.46
CA THR A 182 -3.59 -12.39 -10.95
C THR A 182 -4.71 -11.39 -10.84
N GLU A 183 -4.83 -10.72 -9.71
CA GLU A 183 -5.87 -9.70 -9.54
C GLU A 183 -5.75 -8.63 -10.61
N ASP A 184 -6.84 -7.99 -10.91
CA ASP A 184 -7.01 -6.96 -11.94
C ASP A 184 -6.59 -7.35 -13.36
N LEU A 185 -6.08 -8.58 -13.54
CA LEU A 185 -5.67 -9.08 -14.85
C LEU A 185 -6.70 -10.06 -15.40
N ASN A 186 -7.28 -9.74 -16.57
CA ASN A 186 -8.29 -10.56 -17.25
C ASN A 186 -9.58 -10.78 -16.44
N VAL A 187 -9.96 -9.81 -15.62
CA VAL A 187 -11.22 -9.81 -14.88
C VAL A 187 -12.40 -9.89 -15.83
N ASP A 188 -13.36 -10.76 -15.57
CA ASP A 188 -14.63 -10.77 -16.29
C ASP A 188 -15.46 -9.54 -15.87
N LEU A 189 -15.64 -8.60 -16.78
CA LEU A 189 -16.31 -7.32 -16.50
C LEU A 189 -17.83 -7.45 -16.22
N GLU A 190 -18.45 -8.60 -16.45
CA GLU A 190 -19.86 -8.83 -16.14
C GLU A 190 -20.04 -9.38 -14.72
N THR A 191 -19.11 -10.23 -14.26
CA THR A 191 -19.20 -10.91 -12.96
C THR A 191 -18.19 -10.41 -11.94
N ASN A 192 -17.19 -9.65 -12.35
CA ASN A 192 -16.04 -9.22 -11.53
C ASN A 192 -15.20 -10.40 -11.00
N GLU A 193 -15.09 -11.47 -11.79
CA GLU A 193 -14.41 -12.69 -11.39
C GLU A 193 -13.11 -12.89 -12.16
N LEU A 194 -12.11 -13.45 -11.46
CA LEU A 194 -10.89 -14.00 -12.03
C LEU A 194 -11.07 -15.50 -12.25
N MET A 195 -10.58 -16.02 -13.36
CA MET A 195 -10.76 -17.42 -13.74
C MET A 195 -9.48 -18.06 -14.24
N THR A 196 -9.27 -19.31 -13.84
CA THR A 196 -8.27 -20.21 -14.45
C THR A 196 -8.86 -21.61 -14.63
N SER A 197 -8.27 -22.42 -15.52
CA SER A 197 -8.78 -23.74 -15.82
C SER A 197 -7.68 -24.66 -16.31
N GLY A 198 -7.93 -25.97 -16.23
CA GLY A 198 -7.05 -27.00 -16.74
C GLY A 198 -7.80 -28.32 -16.95
N THR A 199 -7.03 -29.36 -17.14
CA THR A 199 -7.55 -30.72 -17.28
C THR A 199 -6.72 -31.69 -16.47
N LEU A 200 -7.33 -32.78 -16.03
CA LEU A 200 -6.70 -33.99 -15.50
C LEU A 200 -7.17 -35.18 -16.32
N THR A 201 -6.31 -36.16 -16.53
CA THR A 201 -6.69 -37.43 -17.13
C THR A 201 -7.02 -38.41 -16.01
N ILE A 202 -8.16 -39.09 -16.16
CA ILE A 202 -8.55 -40.20 -15.31
C ILE A 202 -8.74 -41.43 -16.17
N THR A 203 -8.16 -42.55 -15.75
CA THR A 203 -8.25 -43.85 -16.45
C THR A 203 -8.51 -44.92 -15.43
N ASP A 204 -9.09 -46.03 -15.89
CA ASP A 204 -9.25 -47.24 -15.15
C ASP A 204 -8.79 -48.42 -16.00
N VAL A 205 -8.18 -49.45 -15.39
CA VAL A 205 -7.79 -50.68 -16.08
C VAL A 205 -8.95 -51.58 -16.25
N ASP A 206 -9.94 -51.53 -15.35
CA ASP A 206 -11.19 -52.30 -15.44
C ASP A 206 -12.04 -51.77 -16.59
N THR A 207 -12.23 -52.65 -17.62
CA THR A 207 -12.91 -52.20 -18.87
C THR A 207 -14.41 -51.98 -18.69
N SER A 208 -15.00 -52.48 -17.64
CA SER A 208 -16.41 -52.27 -17.30
C SER A 208 -16.64 -50.95 -16.57
N ASP A 209 -15.60 -50.40 -15.93
CA ASP A 209 -15.66 -49.15 -15.19
C ASP A 209 -15.66 -47.92 -16.08
N MET A 210 -16.36 -46.93 -15.61
CA MET A 210 -16.42 -45.63 -16.20
C MET A 210 -15.79 -44.57 -15.26
N PRO A 211 -14.46 -44.43 -15.29
CA PRO A 211 -13.79 -43.53 -14.39
C PRO A 211 -14.29 -42.08 -14.60
N ALA A 212 -14.62 -41.39 -13.50
CA ALA A 212 -15.14 -40.05 -13.55
C ALA A 212 -14.87 -39.30 -12.25
N PHE A 213 -14.77 -37.97 -12.32
CA PHE A 213 -14.68 -37.12 -11.13
C PHE A 213 -16.05 -36.78 -10.55
N LYS A 214 -16.12 -36.66 -9.23
CA LYS A 214 -17.24 -35.97 -8.55
C LYS A 214 -17.21 -34.49 -8.84
N PRO A 215 -18.37 -33.86 -9.10
CA PRO A 215 -18.41 -32.44 -9.56
C PRO A 215 -18.06 -31.51 -8.43
N ASN A 216 -17.07 -30.93 -8.16
CA ASN A 216 -16.56 -29.93 -7.24
C ASN A 216 -15.29 -30.39 -6.52
N GLY A 217 -14.28 -29.58 -6.58
CA GLY A 217 -13.12 -29.68 -5.73
C GLY A 217 -13.48 -29.25 -4.30
N VAL A 218 -12.94 -29.94 -3.31
CA VAL A 218 -13.09 -29.59 -1.91
C VAL A 218 -11.84 -28.87 -1.44
N PHE A 219 -12.01 -27.62 -1.00
CA PHE A 219 -10.91 -26.84 -0.45
C PHE A 219 -10.28 -27.58 0.75
N THR A 220 -8.95 -27.62 0.80
CA THR A 220 -8.19 -28.14 1.93
C THR A 220 -7.22 -27.10 2.48
N PRO A 221 -7.25 -26.83 3.79
CA PRO A 221 -6.28 -25.90 4.39
C PRO A 221 -4.85 -26.47 4.45
N VAL A 222 -4.69 -27.76 4.14
CA VAL A 222 -3.35 -28.37 4.14
C VAL A 222 -2.59 -27.95 2.88
N GLY A 223 -1.55 -27.18 3.08
CA GLY A 223 -0.76 -26.58 2.00
C GLY A 223 -1.31 -25.27 1.45
N SER A 224 -2.53 -24.85 1.85
CA SER A 224 -3.11 -23.56 1.51
C SER A 224 -2.60 -22.45 2.45
N THR A 225 -2.58 -21.20 1.95
CA THR A 225 -2.15 -20.02 2.73
C THR A 225 -3.13 -19.73 3.86
N TYR A 226 -4.43 -19.84 3.61
CA TYR A 226 -5.48 -19.53 4.58
C TYR A 226 -6.25 -20.79 5.02
N ALA A 227 -7.03 -20.66 6.07
CA ALA A 227 -7.89 -21.72 6.59
C ALA A 227 -9.25 -21.80 5.87
N LEU A 228 -9.60 -20.81 5.08
CA LEU A 228 -10.84 -20.71 4.30
C LEU A 228 -10.49 -20.35 2.87
N ALA A 229 -11.25 -20.91 1.93
CA ALA A 229 -11.12 -20.60 0.52
C ALA A 229 -11.60 -19.17 0.21
N LEU A 230 -10.91 -18.52 -0.70
CA LEU A 230 -11.33 -17.26 -1.35
C LEU A 230 -12.19 -17.55 -2.59
N GLY A 231 -11.84 -18.61 -3.34
CA GLY A 231 -12.52 -18.99 -4.56
C GLY A 231 -13.21 -20.35 -4.50
N MET A 232 -13.59 -20.85 -5.67
CA MET A 232 -14.29 -22.12 -5.83
C MET A 232 -13.77 -22.88 -7.05
N LEU A 233 -13.45 -24.16 -6.87
CA LEU A 233 -13.06 -25.06 -7.94
C LEU A 233 -14.18 -26.01 -8.30
N THR A 234 -14.46 -26.16 -9.58
CA THR A 234 -15.37 -27.17 -10.16
C THR A 234 -14.60 -28.06 -11.12
N ILE A 235 -15.00 -29.32 -11.24
CA ILE A 235 -14.43 -30.26 -12.20
C ILE A 235 -15.54 -31.04 -12.89
N THR A 236 -15.38 -31.29 -14.19
CA THR A 236 -16.32 -32.13 -14.95
C THR A 236 -15.99 -33.61 -14.72
N PRO A 237 -16.93 -34.54 -14.98
CA PRO A 237 -16.66 -35.96 -14.91
C PRO A 237 -15.45 -36.42 -15.74
N GLU A 238 -15.18 -35.72 -16.86
CA GLU A 238 -14.08 -36.03 -17.77
C GLU A 238 -12.74 -35.37 -17.40
N GLY A 239 -12.68 -34.63 -16.26
CA GLY A 239 -11.45 -34.06 -15.72
C GLY A 239 -11.15 -32.60 -16.11
N ALA A 240 -12.01 -31.93 -16.87
CA ALA A 240 -11.86 -30.49 -17.12
C ALA A 240 -12.26 -29.71 -15.86
N TRP A 241 -11.32 -28.97 -15.28
CA TRP A 241 -11.55 -28.17 -14.09
C TRP A 241 -11.52 -26.65 -14.37
N SER A 242 -12.24 -25.90 -13.56
CA SER A 242 -12.27 -24.45 -13.56
C SER A 242 -12.30 -23.92 -12.14
N TYR A 243 -11.49 -22.91 -11.90
CA TYR A 243 -11.45 -22.15 -10.65
C TYR A 243 -11.93 -20.73 -10.89
N VAL A 244 -12.67 -20.17 -9.93
CA VAL A 244 -13.23 -18.83 -9.98
C VAL A 244 -13.06 -18.18 -8.62
N VAL A 245 -12.61 -16.92 -8.59
CA VAL A 245 -12.51 -16.08 -7.39
C VAL A 245 -13.02 -14.67 -7.70
N ASP A 246 -13.71 -14.04 -6.76
CA ASP A 246 -14.12 -12.64 -6.85
C ASP A 246 -12.89 -11.73 -6.78
N ASN A 247 -12.73 -10.80 -7.74
CA ASN A 247 -11.61 -9.87 -7.77
C ASN A 247 -11.57 -8.98 -6.51
N ASP A 248 -12.73 -8.54 -6.01
CA ASP A 248 -12.79 -7.72 -4.78
C ASP A 248 -12.32 -8.48 -3.52
N ALA A 249 -12.34 -9.82 -3.55
CA ALA A 249 -11.91 -10.63 -2.42
C ALA A 249 -10.38 -10.74 -2.29
N VAL A 250 -9.63 -10.30 -3.29
CA VAL A 250 -8.16 -10.47 -3.40
C VAL A 250 -7.40 -9.15 -3.49
N GLN A 251 -8.08 -8.01 -3.63
CA GLN A 251 -7.53 -6.66 -3.77
C GLN A 251 -6.58 -6.23 -2.63
N TYR A 252 -6.56 -6.93 -1.51
CA TYR A 252 -5.62 -6.62 -0.41
C TYR A 252 -4.22 -7.22 -0.62
N LEU A 253 -3.97 -7.86 -1.76
CA LEU A 253 -2.70 -8.50 -2.09
C LEU A 253 -1.84 -7.54 -2.90
N GLY A 254 -0.71 -7.11 -2.37
CA GLY A 254 0.25 -6.27 -3.09
C GLY A 254 1.15 -7.06 -4.05
N ASP A 255 2.02 -6.36 -4.76
CA ASP A 255 2.85 -6.84 -5.89
C ASP A 255 3.63 -8.15 -5.65
N ASP A 256 4.12 -8.41 -4.48
CA ASP A 256 4.90 -9.62 -4.14
C ASP A 256 4.09 -10.64 -3.33
N ASP A 257 2.82 -10.37 -3.07
CA ASP A 257 1.96 -11.23 -2.30
C ASP A 257 1.37 -12.35 -3.16
N THR A 258 1.33 -13.53 -2.59
CA THR A 258 0.73 -14.71 -3.22
C THR A 258 -0.10 -15.50 -2.22
N VAL A 259 -1.26 -15.93 -2.66
CA VAL A 259 -2.12 -16.86 -1.93
C VAL A 259 -2.14 -18.19 -2.66
N ILE A 260 -1.91 -19.28 -1.94
CA ILE A 260 -2.04 -20.64 -2.46
C ILE A 260 -3.31 -21.26 -1.88
N GLU A 261 -4.14 -21.80 -2.76
CA GLU A 261 -5.30 -22.60 -2.42
C GLU A 261 -5.19 -24.02 -2.99
N ASN A 262 -5.39 -25.02 -2.16
CA ASN A 262 -5.40 -26.41 -2.56
C ASN A 262 -6.82 -26.97 -2.54
N TYR A 263 -7.19 -27.65 -3.62
CA TYR A 263 -8.46 -28.30 -3.79
C TYR A 263 -8.27 -29.80 -4.02
N VAL A 264 -8.91 -30.61 -3.20
CA VAL A 264 -8.95 -32.04 -3.41
C VAL A 264 -10.09 -32.37 -4.38
N VAL A 265 -9.77 -32.94 -5.53
CA VAL A 265 -10.74 -33.55 -6.44
C VAL A 265 -10.76 -35.01 -6.21
N THR A 266 -11.92 -35.64 -6.30
CA THR A 266 -12.13 -37.05 -5.92
C THR A 266 -12.83 -37.77 -7.07
N ALA A 267 -12.30 -38.93 -7.49
CA ALA A 267 -12.95 -39.83 -8.40
C ALA A 267 -14.18 -40.50 -7.74
N ILE A 268 -15.05 -41.10 -8.52
CA ILE A 268 -16.27 -41.74 -7.99
C ILE A 268 -15.98 -42.95 -7.09
N ASP A 269 -14.89 -43.66 -7.32
CA ASP A 269 -14.34 -44.75 -6.52
C ASP A 269 -13.65 -44.29 -5.23
N GLY A 270 -13.31 -43.00 -5.14
CA GLY A 270 -12.73 -42.36 -3.94
C GLY A 270 -11.27 -42.02 -4.05
N VAL A 271 -10.62 -42.22 -5.20
CA VAL A 271 -9.25 -41.76 -5.44
C VAL A 271 -9.20 -40.27 -5.44
N GLU A 272 -8.19 -39.67 -4.79
CA GLU A 272 -8.05 -38.23 -4.59
C GLU A 272 -6.80 -37.68 -5.29
N HIS A 273 -6.93 -36.47 -5.81
CA HIS A 273 -5.82 -35.68 -6.34
C HIS A 273 -5.94 -34.22 -5.90
N VAL A 274 -4.81 -33.51 -5.78
CA VAL A 274 -4.80 -32.09 -5.35
C VAL A 274 -4.55 -31.20 -6.57
N ILE A 275 -5.40 -30.19 -6.73
CA ILE A 275 -5.17 -29.08 -7.65
C ILE A 275 -4.74 -27.86 -6.83
N GLU A 276 -3.60 -27.29 -7.17
CA GLU A 276 -3.01 -26.10 -6.54
C GLU A 276 -3.35 -24.86 -7.36
N ILE A 277 -3.95 -23.86 -6.72
CA ILE A 277 -4.24 -22.56 -7.34
C ILE A 277 -3.36 -21.50 -6.68
N THR A 278 -2.68 -20.71 -7.48
CA THR A 278 -1.92 -19.53 -7.06
C THR A 278 -2.71 -18.27 -7.44
N ILE A 279 -2.94 -17.41 -6.47
CA ILE A 279 -3.52 -16.07 -6.67
C ILE A 279 -2.37 -15.08 -6.39
N ASN A 280 -2.05 -14.28 -7.40
CA ASN A 280 -1.01 -13.25 -7.29
C ASN A 280 -1.67 -11.89 -7.08
N GLY A 281 -1.08 -11.09 -6.23
CA GLY A 281 -1.41 -9.69 -6.04
C GLY A 281 -0.75 -8.78 -7.07
N VAL A 282 -1.26 -7.57 -7.14
CA VAL A 282 -0.71 -6.43 -7.89
C VAL A 282 -0.95 -5.20 -7.02
N ASN A 283 0.02 -4.34 -6.87
CA ASN A 283 -0.17 -3.13 -6.09
C ASN A 283 -1.20 -2.19 -6.73
N ASP A 284 -2.22 -1.83 -5.99
CA ASP A 284 -3.14 -0.74 -6.34
C ASP A 284 -2.51 0.62 -5.99
N ALA A 285 -2.95 1.65 -6.65
CA ALA A 285 -2.52 3.00 -6.29
C ALA A 285 -3.45 3.59 -5.22
N PRO A 286 -2.90 4.34 -4.26
CA PRO A 286 -3.72 4.92 -3.21
C PRO A 286 -4.77 5.89 -3.75
N GLU A 287 -5.88 6.01 -3.04
CA GLU A 287 -6.90 7.00 -3.31
C GLU A 287 -6.67 8.26 -2.46
N ALA A 288 -6.87 9.42 -3.04
CA ALA A 288 -6.87 10.70 -2.34
C ALA A 288 -8.12 11.50 -2.69
N THR A 289 -8.57 12.38 -1.79
CA THR A 289 -9.74 13.23 -2.01
C THR A 289 -9.47 14.67 -1.59
N SER A 290 -9.97 15.63 -2.35
CA SER A 290 -9.90 17.06 -2.00
C SER A 290 -10.74 17.36 -0.76
N PHE A 291 -10.22 18.21 0.13
CA PHE A 291 -10.93 18.58 1.36
C PHE A 291 -10.70 20.03 1.76
N VAL A 292 -11.49 20.50 2.72
CA VAL A 292 -11.40 21.85 3.29
C VAL A 292 -11.08 21.74 4.77
N VAL A 293 -10.03 22.46 5.19
CA VAL A 293 -9.68 22.62 6.60
C VAL A 293 -10.24 23.96 7.06
N VAL A 294 -11.03 23.94 8.11
CA VAL A 294 -11.60 25.17 8.71
C VAL A 294 -10.69 25.63 9.83
N ASN A 295 -10.29 26.89 9.82
CA ASN A 295 -9.50 27.49 10.86
C ASN A 295 -10.39 27.88 12.07
N ASP A 296 -10.04 27.41 13.26
CA ASP A 296 -10.69 27.72 14.54
C ASP A 296 -9.88 28.75 15.38
N ASP A 297 -9.33 29.80 14.72
CA ASP A 297 -8.52 30.88 15.34
C ASP A 297 -7.09 30.46 15.80
N ASP A 298 -6.59 29.29 15.41
CA ASP A 298 -5.23 28.86 15.73
C ASP A 298 -4.20 29.49 14.77
N ALA A 299 -3.07 29.94 15.32
CA ALA A 299 -1.95 30.46 14.52
C ALA A 299 -1.33 29.39 13.61
N VAL A 300 -1.29 28.14 14.09
CA VAL A 300 -0.80 26.98 13.36
C VAL A 300 -1.94 25.99 13.20
N ILE A 301 -2.39 25.82 11.98
CA ILE A 301 -3.56 25.01 11.63
C ILE A 301 -3.11 23.60 11.25
N PRO A 302 -3.42 22.54 12.02
CA PRO A 302 -3.06 21.18 11.65
C PRO A 302 -3.83 20.72 10.41
N ILE A 303 -3.13 20.12 9.46
CA ILE A 303 -3.72 19.50 8.27
C ILE A 303 -3.84 17.99 8.53
N LEU A 304 -5.04 17.53 8.79
CA LEU A 304 -5.31 16.12 9.07
C LEU A 304 -5.79 15.42 7.80
N PHE A 305 -4.99 14.50 7.29
CA PHE A 305 -5.32 13.72 6.08
C PHE A 305 -6.04 12.43 6.41
N ASP A 306 -5.71 11.82 7.55
CA ASP A 306 -6.22 10.54 7.98
C ASP A 306 -6.35 10.48 9.50
N SER A 307 -7.28 9.68 10.03
CA SER A 307 -7.42 9.42 11.46
C SER A 307 -6.82 8.07 11.83
N GLU A 308 -5.97 8.03 12.85
CA GLU A 308 -5.31 6.81 13.35
C GLU A 308 -6.28 5.69 13.78
N ASP A 309 -7.55 6.00 14.00
CA ASP A 309 -8.58 5.07 14.49
C ASP A 309 -9.55 4.60 13.37
N GLY A 310 -9.27 4.90 12.09
CA GLY A 310 -10.15 4.57 10.96
C GLY A 310 -11.51 5.30 10.99
N GLY A 311 -11.52 6.50 11.57
CA GLY A 311 -12.67 7.41 11.61
C GLY A 311 -12.55 8.51 10.56
N MET A 312 -13.22 9.63 10.76
CA MET A 312 -13.04 10.85 9.95
C MET A 312 -12.07 11.80 10.69
N PRO A 313 -11.14 12.47 10.02
CA PRO A 313 -10.94 12.51 8.56
C PRO A 313 -10.31 11.23 7.99
N ASP A 314 -10.63 10.94 6.72
CA ASP A 314 -10.13 9.82 5.93
C ASP A 314 -10.11 10.32 4.46
N TYR A 315 -9.07 11.06 4.11
CA TYR A 315 -8.90 11.69 2.81
C TYR A 315 -7.84 11.02 1.95
N ILE A 316 -7.14 10.04 2.53
CA ILE A 316 -6.19 9.18 1.86
C ILE A 316 -6.39 7.75 2.32
N SER A 317 -6.42 6.80 1.42
CA SER A 317 -6.57 5.38 1.71
C SER A 317 -5.87 4.53 0.66
N ASP A 318 -5.51 3.31 1.03
CA ASP A 318 -4.94 2.31 0.15
C ASP A 318 -5.36 0.93 0.64
N ILE A 319 -5.80 0.08 -0.27
CA ILE A 319 -6.44 -1.16 0.14
C ILE A 319 -5.45 -2.17 0.74
N GLU A 320 -4.22 -2.21 0.23
CA GLU A 320 -3.17 -3.11 0.71
C GLU A 320 -2.51 -2.57 1.98
N ASP A 321 -2.15 -1.29 1.99
CA ASP A 321 -1.50 -0.66 3.14
C ASP A 321 -2.45 -0.57 4.33
N ASP A 322 -3.73 -0.24 4.13
CA ASP A 322 -4.76 -0.25 5.17
C ASP A 322 -5.00 -1.66 5.73
N HIS A 323 -5.00 -2.68 4.85
CA HIS A 323 -5.10 -4.07 5.28
C HIS A 323 -3.91 -4.51 6.15
N ASN A 324 -2.72 -4.03 5.81
CA ASN A 324 -1.47 -4.38 6.49
C ASN A 324 -1.11 -3.42 7.64
N GLU A 325 -1.97 -2.42 7.93
CA GLU A 325 -1.74 -1.38 8.94
C GLU A 325 -0.43 -0.58 8.68
N ILE A 326 -0.10 -0.34 7.40
CA ILE A 326 1.06 0.45 6.96
C ILE A 326 0.59 1.88 6.69
N PRO A 327 1.18 2.90 7.34
CA PRO A 327 0.76 4.27 7.11
C PRO A 327 1.21 4.77 5.73
N LEU A 328 0.31 5.46 5.02
CA LEU A 328 0.62 6.17 3.80
C LEU A 328 1.53 7.36 4.05
N ASN A 329 2.16 7.86 2.99
CA ASN A 329 2.82 9.16 2.98
C ASN A 329 2.07 10.13 2.08
N VAL A 330 2.38 11.43 2.21
CA VAL A 330 1.92 12.44 1.26
C VAL A 330 3.12 13.17 0.65
N ARG A 331 2.97 13.53 -0.63
CA ARG A 331 3.87 14.46 -1.31
C ARG A 331 3.09 15.73 -1.62
N ILE A 332 3.69 16.88 -1.32
CA ILE A 332 3.13 18.18 -1.71
C ILE A 332 3.52 18.45 -3.17
N ASP A 333 2.54 18.76 -4.00
CA ASP A 333 2.71 18.99 -5.44
C ASP A 333 2.79 20.47 -5.79
N THR A 334 2.06 21.32 -5.03
CA THR A 334 2.17 22.78 -5.11
C THR A 334 2.15 23.39 -3.72
N LEU A 335 2.88 24.49 -3.53
CA LEU A 335 2.79 25.29 -2.30
C LEU A 335 1.61 26.26 -2.40
N PRO A 336 1.03 26.68 -1.26
CA PRO A 336 -0.02 27.68 -1.23
C PRO A 336 0.50 29.05 -1.73
N THR A 337 -0.37 29.82 -2.36
CA THR A 337 -0.03 31.17 -2.88
C THR A 337 0.11 32.21 -1.77
N SER A 338 -0.41 31.95 -0.59
CA SER A 338 -0.25 32.74 0.62
C SER A 338 -0.20 31.81 1.83
N GLY A 339 0.52 32.21 2.87
CA GLY A 339 0.79 31.35 4.02
C GLY A 339 1.89 30.32 3.77
N THR A 340 2.20 29.55 4.79
CA THR A 340 3.34 28.63 4.83
C THR A 340 2.90 27.26 5.32
N LEU A 341 3.35 26.20 4.62
CA LEU A 341 3.22 24.82 5.13
C LEU A 341 4.42 24.50 6.01
N LEU A 342 4.15 23.92 7.15
CA LEU A 342 5.15 23.43 8.11
C LEU A 342 5.08 21.91 8.21
N TYR A 343 6.22 21.30 8.51
CA TYR A 343 6.34 19.88 8.81
C TYR A 343 7.06 19.68 10.13
N THR A 344 6.47 18.91 11.03
CA THR A 344 7.07 18.54 12.32
C THR A 344 7.53 17.08 12.26
N ASP A 345 8.82 16.83 12.46
CA ASP A 345 9.40 15.49 12.41
C ASP A 345 9.09 14.66 13.68
N GLU A 346 9.50 13.38 13.68
CA GLU A 346 9.30 12.46 14.82
C GLU A 346 9.99 12.91 16.12
N ASN A 347 10.97 13.82 16.04
CA ASN A 347 11.67 14.37 17.19
C ASN A 347 11.02 15.64 17.72
N GLY A 348 9.99 16.14 17.03
CA GLY A 348 9.29 17.38 17.35
C GLY A 348 9.88 18.62 16.69
N ASN A 349 10.88 18.49 15.81
CA ASN A 349 11.44 19.65 15.12
C ASN A 349 10.54 20.09 13.97
N THR A 350 10.20 21.37 13.94
CA THR A 350 9.36 21.97 12.92
C THR A 350 10.21 22.71 11.87
N ARG A 351 9.86 22.57 10.62
CA ARG A 351 10.49 23.30 9.51
C ARG A 351 9.47 23.65 8.43
N GLU A 352 9.79 24.64 7.65
CA GLU A 352 8.99 24.97 6.46
C GLU A 352 9.09 23.85 5.40
N ILE A 353 7.99 23.63 4.69
CA ILE A 353 7.98 22.91 3.41
C ILE A 353 8.25 23.92 2.31
N VAL A 354 9.39 23.78 1.65
CA VAL A 354 9.87 24.77 0.67
C VAL A 354 9.82 24.23 -0.75
N GLN A 355 9.94 25.09 -1.76
CA GLN A 355 9.87 24.69 -3.17
C GLN A 355 10.88 23.59 -3.54
N SER A 356 12.04 23.53 -2.89
CA SER A 356 13.00 22.45 -3.13
C SER A 356 12.53 21.08 -2.64
N ASP A 357 11.66 21.03 -1.63
CA ASP A 357 11.02 19.77 -1.19
C ASP A 357 10.03 19.28 -2.25
N VAL A 358 9.21 20.20 -2.77
CA VAL A 358 8.28 19.94 -3.89
C VAL A 358 9.05 19.46 -5.13
N ASP A 359 10.06 20.20 -5.56
CA ASP A 359 10.87 19.86 -6.73
C ASP A 359 11.62 18.53 -6.59
N SER A 360 11.92 18.11 -5.36
CA SER A 360 12.62 16.86 -5.04
C SER A 360 11.68 15.71 -4.75
N GLY A 361 10.37 15.94 -4.64
CA GLY A 361 9.38 14.93 -4.31
C GLY A 361 9.54 14.36 -2.91
N VAL A 362 9.77 15.21 -1.90
CA VAL A 362 9.93 14.78 -0.51
C VAL A 362 8.61 14.20 -0.01
N LEU A 363 8.70 13.05 0.64
CA LEU A 363 7.56 12.40 1.30
C LEU A 363 7.44 12.84 2.75
N PHE A 364 6.22 13.13 3.18
CA PHE A 364 5.89 13.59 4.51
C PHE A 364 4.92 12.62 5.19
N VAL A 365 5.04 12.49 6.50
CA VAL A 365 4.01 11.83 7.32
C VAL A 365 2.76 12.71 7.32
N PRO A 366 1.58 12.23 6.91
CA PRO A 366 0.43 13.07 6.58
C PRO A 366 0.02 14.05 7.68
N ASN A 367 -0.22 13.56 8.89
CA ASN A 367 -0.75 14.36 10.00
C ASN A 367 0.31 15.24 10.71
N ASN A 368 1.54 15.22 10.23
CA ASN A 368 2.63 16.06 10.72
C ASN A 368 2.78 17.38 9.92
N ILE A 369 1.84 17.65 9.03
CA ILE A 369 1.78 18.87 8.23
C ILE A 369 0.82 19.85 8.89
N SER A 370 1.23 21.11 8.94
CA SER A 370 0.38 22.22 9.39
C SER A 370 0.51 23.43 8.47
N PHE A 371 -0.43 24.34 8.56
CA PHE A 371 -0.47 25.55 7.78
C PHE A 371 -0.46 26.78 8.68
N VAL A 372 0.27 27.81 8.29
CA VAL A 372 0.26 29.12 8.93
C VAL A 372 -0.23 30.12 7.90
N ALA A 373 -1.28 30.86 8.24
CA ALA A 373 -1.76 31.94 7.39
C ALA A 373 -0.73 33.07 7.36
N GLY A 374 -0.30 33.45 6.19
CA GLY A 374 0.72 34.48 5.99
C GLY A 374 0.19 35.68 5.20
N PRO A 375 0.88 36.81 5.29
CA PRO A 375 0.56 37.98 4.48
C PRO A 375 0.69 37.66 3.00
N GLY A 376 -0.08 38.33 2.17
CA GLY A 376 0.03 38.26 0.72
C GLY A 376 1.34 38.82 0.18
N GLU A 377 1.51 38.84 -1.15
CA GLU A 377 2.72 39.36 -1.78
C GLU A 377 2.99 40.81 -1.41
N LEU A 378 4.28 41.13 -1.22
CA LEU A 378 4.71 42.48 -0.94
C LEU A 378 4.54 43.38 -2.20
N PHE A 379 3.84 44.46 -2.07
CA PHE A 379 3.75 45.50 -3.12
C PHE A 379 4.54 46.77 -2.74
N GLU A 380 4.99 47.50 -3.74
CA GLU A 380 5.57 48.81 -3.58
C GLU A 380 4.88 49.84 -4.50
N MET A 381 4.48 50.95 -3.95
CA MET A 381 4.11 52.15 -4.69
C MET A 381 5.25 53.17 -4.59
N GLY A 382 5.65 53.78 -5.70
CA GLY A 382 6.83 54.66 -5.73
C GLY A 382 8.14 53.89 -5.89
N PHE A 383 9.21 54.33 -5.25
CA PHE A 383 10.54 53.73 -5.37
C PHE A 383 11.37 53.89 -4.08
N SER A 384 11.64 52.81 -3.39
CA SER A 384 12.45 52.78 -2.17
C SER A 384 13.97 52.76 -2.43
N GLY A 385 14.40 52.32 -3.62
CA GLY A 385 15.80 52.15 -3.99
C GLY A 385 16.62 53.43 -4.16
N ASP A 386 17.91 53.28 -4.52
CA ASP A 386 18.81 54.43 -4.77
C ASP A 386 18.29 55.27 -5.93
N PRO A 387 18.23 56.60 -5.79
CA PRO A 387 17.83 57.51 -6.86
C PRO A 387 18.58 57.35 -8.19
N GLU A 388 19.84 56.90 -8.14
CA GLU A 388 20.63 56.64 -9.34
C GLU A 388 20.12 55.41 -10.14
N ASP A 389 19.42 54.50 -9.48
CA ASP A 389 18.84 53.30 -10.06
C ASP A 389 17.34 53.45 -10.40
N MET A 390 16.76 54.66 -10.19
CA MET A 390 15.35 54.89 -10.45
C MET A 390 15.01 54.65 -11.92
N PRO A 391 14.05 53.79 -12.23
CA PRO A 391 13.64 53.56 -13.61
C PRO A 391 12.99 54.75 -14.29
N ASP A 392 12.89 54.70 -15.62
CA ASP A 392 12.26 55.75 -16.42
C ASP A 392 10.80 55.99 -16.01
N LEU A 393 10.42 57.24 -15.85
CA LEU A 393 9.05 57.64 -15.54
C LEU A 393 8.11 57.40 -16.73
N VAL A 394 6.96 56.82 -16.47
CA VAL A 394 5.85 56.66 -17.43
C VAL A 394 4.80 57.72 -17.10
N ASP A 395 4.47 58.57 -18.09
CA ASP A 395 3.58 59.72 -17.90
C ASP A 395 3.96 60.66 -16.72
N GLY A 396 5.26 60.71 -16.42
CA GLY A 396 5.82 61.53 -15.36
C GLY A 396 5.81 60.93 -13.97
N PHE A 397 5.51 59.62 -13.85
CA PHE A 397 5.45 58.88 -12.60
C PHE A 397 6.09 57.51 -12.76
N TYR A 398 6.65 56.97 -11.66
CA TYR A 398 7.10 55.58 -11.55
C TYR A 398 6.32 54.91 -10.45
N ASN A 399 5.66 53.81 -10.80
CA ASN A 399 4.91 52.90 -9.89
C ASN A 399 3.84 53.57 -9.00
N TRP A 400 3.26 54.71 -9.46
CA TRP A 400 2.14 55.39 -8.81
C TRP A 400 0.83 55.18 -9.55
N GLY A 401 0.65 54.03 -10.24
CA GLY A 401 -0.56 53.67 -10.95
C GLY A 401 -0.96 54.63 -12.07
N VAL A 402 -2.23 54.70 -12.40
CA VAL A 402 -2.78 55.47 -13.50
C VAL A 402 -3.54 56.72 -12.99
N ALA A 403 -3.50 57.83 -13.72
CA ALA A 403 -4.24 59.03 -13.36
C ALA A 403 -5.76 58.84 -13.55
N VAL A 404 -6.52 59.07 -12.51
CA VAL A 404 -8.00 59.16 -12.53
C VAL A 404 -8.41 60.60 -12.76
N SER A 405 -7.74 61.51 -12.09
CA SER A 405 -7.85 62.97 -12.26
C SER A 405 -6.47 63.62 -12.09
N PRO A 406 -6.31 64.95 -12.26
CA PRO A 406 -5.04 65.63 -11.97
C PRO A 406 -4.56 65.45 -10.51
N THR A 407 -5.48 65.27 -9.57
CA THR A 407 -5.21 65.15 -8.12
C THR A 407 -5.39 63.75 -7.58
N GLU A 408 -5.70 62.75 -8.43
CA GLU A 408 -6.00 61.38 -8.00
C GLU A 408 -5.36 60.33 -8.91
N ARG A 409 -4.80 59.30 -8.32
CA ARG A 409 -4.23 58.15 -9.02
C ARG A 409 -4.79 56.86 -8.45
N LEU A 410 -4.98 55.86 -9.32
CA LEU A 410 -5.42 54.49 -8.97
C LEU A 410 -4.30 53.50 -9.23
N ILE A 411 -3.91 52.81 -8.22
CA ILE A 411 -2.96 51.72 -8.27
C ILE A 411 -3.78 50.41 -8.28
N THR A 412 -3.46 49.51 -9.20
CA THR A 412 -4.03 48.17 -9.23
C THR A 412 -2.93 47.20 -8.89
N LEU A 413 -3.12 46.38 -7.84
CA LEU A 413 -2.19 45.41 -7.35
C LEU A 413 -2.27 44.09 -8.19
N ALA A 414 -1.37 43.17 -7.98
CA ALA A 414 -1.32 41.91 -8.73
C ALA A 414 -2.54 41.02 -8.47
N ASN A 415 -3.05 41.02 -7.24
CA ASN A 415 -4.29 40.33 -6.85
C ASN A 415 -5.59 40.98 -7.40
N GLY A 416 -5.47 42.15 -8.09
CA GLY A 416 -6.59 42.89 -8.63
C GLY A 416 -7.19 43.93 -7.68
N ASN A 417 -6.76 43.99 -6.43
CA ASN A 417 -7.18 45.02 -5.48
C ASN A 417 -6.68 46.38 -5.89
N THR A 418 -7.28 47.44 -5.35
CA THR A 418 -6.95 48.80 -5.75
C THR A 418 -6.65 49.68 -4.55
N ILE A 419 -5.66 50.56 -4.72
CA ILE A 419 -5.29 51.59 -3.78
C ILE A 419 -5.49 52.94 -4.49
N THR A 420 -6.09 53.90 -3.80
CA THR A 420 -6.27 55.25 -4.35
C THR A 420 -5.36 56.22 -3.63
N LEU A 421 -4.63 57.05 -4.40
CA LEU A 421 -3.82 58.15 -3.90
C LEU A 421 -4.42 59.47 -4.35
N THR A 422 -4.72 60.37 -3.40
CA THR A 422 -5.35 61.64 -3.67
C THR A 422 -4.60 62.80 -2.97
N ILE A 423 -4.45 63.94 -3.62
CA ILE A 423 -4.00 65.16 -2.97
C ILE A 423 -5.18 66.14 -2.79
N GLU A 424 -5.33 66.63 -1.56
CA GLU A 424 -6.26 67.71 -1.25
C GLU A 424 -5.49 69.00 -0.96
N ASP A 425 -5.84 70.08 -1.65
CA ASP A 425 -5.32 71.40 -1.40
C ASP A 425 -6.37 72.48 -1.67
N ASN A 426 -6.11 73.70 -1.22
CA ASN A 426 -7.00 74.85 -1.45
C ASN A 426 -7.05 75.36 -2.91
N ASN A 427 -6.27 74.81 -3.84
CA ASN A 427 -6.08 75.29 -5.19
C ASN A 427 -6.18 74.17 -6.28
N ASP A 428 -6.54 72.95 -5.97
CA ASP A 428 -6.65 71.82 -6.89
C ASP A 428 -5.39 71.58 -7.75
N LYS A 429 -4.19 71.67 -7.17
CA LYS A 429 -2.92 71.47 -7.89
C LYS A 429 -2.74 69.99 -8.22
N PRO A 430 -2.28 69.70 -9.45
CA PRO A 430 -2.01 68.33 -9.84
C PRO A 430 -0.88 67.69 -9.06
N LEU A 431 -0.99 66.37 -8.87
CA LEU A 431 0.12 65.53 -8.42
C LEU A 431 1.30 65.59 -9.39
N LYS A 432 2.51 65.50 -8.82
CA LYS A 432 3.77 65.43 -9.56
C LYS A 432 4.76 64.54 -8.83
N GLN A 433 5.50 63.71 -9.55
CA GLN A 433 6.69 63.05 -9.02
C GLN A 433 7.92 63.91 -9.36
N TYR A 434 8.75 64.12 -8.38
CA TYR A 434 9.98 64.89 -8.49
C TYR A 434 11.17 63.99 -8.85
N GLN A 435 12.27 64.58 -9.35
CA GLN A 435 13.49 63.89 -9.75
C GLN A 435 14.75 64.56 -9.20
N GLY A 436 14.68 65.17 -8.03
CA GLY A 436 15.82 65.79 -7.38
C GLY A 436 16.38 67.05 -8.08
N GLU A 437 15.54 67.81 -8.71
CA GLU A 437 15.93 68.92 -9.55
C GLU A 437 16.51 70.16 -8.80
N GLN A 438 16.31 70.21 -7.48
CA GLN A 438 16.77 71.31 -6.60
C GLN A 438 17.18 70.78 -5.20
N PRO A 439 17.96 71.56 -4.41
CA PRO A 439 18.48 71.10 -3.12
C PRO A 439 17.45 70.75 -2.02
N HIS A 440 16.18 70.98 -2.25
CA HIS A 440 15.10 70.74 -1.30
C HIS A 440 13.98 69.89 -1.90
N VAL A 441 14.23 69.28 -3.01
CA VAL A 441 13.28 68.48 -3.75
C VAL A 441 13.86 67.08 -3.90
N GLY A 442 13.15 66.12 -3.42
CA GLY A 442 13.52 64.71 -3.47
C GLY A 442 13.07 64.02 -4.75
N TYR A 443 12.80 62.74 -4.64
CA TYR A 443 12.34 61.88 -5.75
C TYR A 443 10.91 61.35 -5.52
N GLY A 444 10.23 61.86 -4.50
CA GLY A 444 8.89 61.47 -4.12
C GLY A 444 7.78 62.18 -4.90
N ILE A 445 6.55 61.93 -4.46
CA ILE A 445 5.35 62.53 -5.00
C ILE A 445 4.93 63.73 -4.15
N GLY A 446 4.47 64.79 -4.80
CA GLY A 446 3.92 65.98 -4.19
C GLY A 446 3.07 66.79 -5.19
N ASP A 447 2.89 68.07 -4.98
CA ASP A 447 2.14 68.92 -5.89
C ASP A 447 2.99 69.57 -7.01
N THR A 448 2.39 70.32 -7.88
CA THR A 448 3.08 71.01 -9.02
C THR A 448 3.66 72.37 -8.72
N ASP A 449 3.66 72.83 -7.47
CA ASP A 449 4.21 74.20 -7.16
C ASP A 449 5.72 74.23 -7.15
N GLY A 450 6.41 73.10 -7.24
CA GLY A 450 7.83 72.95 -7.48
C GLY A 450 8.66 72.73 -6.20
N LYS A 451 8.04 72.37 -5.06
CA LYS A 451 8.72 72.20 -3.79
C LYS A 451 8.24 70.95 -2.99
N GLY A 452 7.45 70.01 -3.58
CA GLY A 452 6.80 68.90 -2.88
C GLY A 452 5.53 69.37 -2.16
N MET A 453 5.09 68.63 -1.20
CA MET A 453 3.95 68.91 -0.34
C MET A 453 4.27 70.06 0.63
N ASN A 454 3.28 70.84 1.04
CA ASN A 454 3.42 71.91 2.02
C ASN A 454 2.27 71.91 3.04
N MET A 455 2.34 72.80 4.06
CA MET A 455 1.41 72.84 5.19
C MET A 455 -0.09 73.04 4.86
N GLN A 456 -0.46 73.29 3.62
CA GLN A 456 -1.84 73.48 3.18
C GLN A 456 -2.37 72.29 2.36
N GLU A 457 -1.58 71.24 2.21
CA GLU A 457 -1.86 70.11 1.39
C GLU A 457 -1.85 68.86 2.21
N THR A 458 -2.79 67.96 1.92
CA THR A 458 -2.89 66.65 2.53
C THR A 458 -2.83 65.59 1.44
N LEU A 459 -1.97 64.61 1.64
CA LEU A 459 -1.89 63.42 0.79
C LEU A 459 -2.69 62.30 1.44
N ILE A 460 -3.64 61.71 0.72
CA ILE A 460 -4.55 60.69 1.24
C ILE A 460 -4.34 59.41 0.45
N ILE A 461 -4.14 58.35 1.15
CA ILE A 461 -4.03 57.00 0.59
C ILE A 461 -5.18 56.15 1.15
N ASP A 462 -5.99 55.61 0.28
CA ASP A 462 -7.13 54.78 0.63
C ASP A 462 -6.79 53.30 0.35
N PHE A 463 -6.70 52.49 1.40
CA PHE A 463 -6.43 51.05 1.41
C PHE A 463 -7.69 50.26 1.64
N THR A 464 -8.90 50.84 1.59
CA THR A 464 -10.15 50.14 1.91
C THR A 464 -10.31 48.83 1.13
N ASN A 465 -9.84 48.76 -0.11
CA ASN A 465 -9.87 47.57 -0.95
C ASN A 465 -8.65 46.65 -0.78
N ASN A 466 -7.65 47.06 0.01
CA ASN A 466 -6.48 46.27 0.37
C ASN A 466 -6.00 46.70 1.76
N PRO A 467 -6.70 46.33 2.83
CA PRO A 467 -6.32 46.66 4.21
C PRO A 467 -4.91 46.14 4.51
N LEU A 468 -4.13 46.89 5.29
CA LEU A 468 -2.75 46.56 5.63
C LEU A 468 -2.59 46.34 7.13
N GLU A 469 -1.92 45.30 7.52
CA GLU A 469 -1.48 45.09 8.92
C GLU A 469 -0.26 45.96 9.23
N VAL A 470 0.64 46.07 8.23
CA VAL A 470 1.87 46.84 8.32
C VAL A 470 1.98 47.74 7.08
N VAL A 471 2.33 49.00 7.30
CA VAL A 471 2.67 49.92 6.21
C VAL A 471 4.10 50.47 6.40
N HIS A 472 4.94 50.29 5.41
CA HIS A 472 6.25 50.93 5.34
C HIS A 472 6.19 52.09 4.36
N PHE A 473 6.78 53.22 4.70
CA PHE A 473 6.78 54.36 3.80
C PHE A 473 8.04 55.24 3.96
N GLY A 474 8.40 55.89 2.88
CA GLY A 474 9.57 56.73 2.83
C GLY A 474 9.21 58.18 2.59
N LEU A 475 9.74 59.09 3.42
CA LEU A 475 9.62 60.52 3.26
C LEU A 475 10.93 61.11 2.74
N ASP A 476 10.84 61.96 1.73
CA ASP A 476 11.99 62.59 1.10
C ASP A 476 11.73 64.11 0.92
N GLY A 477 12.74 64.88 0.50
CA GLY A 477 12.62 66.31 0.28
C GLY A 477 12.34 67.12 1.55
N MET A 478 12.49 66.53 2.74
CA MET A 478 12.20 67.17 4.02
C MET A 478 13.17 68.36 4.29
N GLY A 479 12.63 69.58 4.44
CA GLY A 479 13.40 70.74 4.80
C GLY A 479 14.08 70.67 6.17
N GLY A 480 15.08 71.51 6.44
CA GLY A 480 15.84 71.50 7.67
C GLY A 480 15.06 71.89 8.92
N GLU A 481 13.81 72.29 8.81
CA GLU A 481 12.88 72.58 9.89
C GLU A 481 12.22 71.31 10.49
N PHE A 482 12.32 70.16 9.86
CA PHE A 482 11.66 68.89 10.34
C PHE A 482 12.47 68.13 11.38
N ASN A 483 13.53 68.66 11.94
CA ASN A 483 14.31 67.97 12.94
C ASN A 483 13.67 68.05 14.35
N THR A 484 14.01 67.14 15.23
CA THR A 484 13.46 66.97 16.57
C THR A 484 13.66 68.19 17.50
N ASN A 485 14.53 69.13 17.13
CA ASN A 485 14.69 70.43 17.84
C ASN A 485 13.68 71.48 17.40
N SER A 486 12.79 71.16 16.44
CA SER A 486 11.74 72.03 15.92
C SER A 486 10.36 71.47 16.30
N SER A 487 9.36 72.37 16.24
CA SER A 487 7.96 71.94 16.34
C SER A 487 7.34 71.54 15.02
N VAL A 488 8.12 71.53 13.95
CA VAL A 488 7.66 71.15 12.58
C VAL A 488 7.81 69.66 12.41
N HIS A 489 6.71 69.02 12.09
CA HIS A 489 6.61 67.56 11.89
C HIS A 489 5.68 67.27 10.72
N ILE A 490 5.77 66.05 10.22
CA ILE A 490 4.76 65.43 9.37
C ILE A 490 3.83 64.67 10.30
N GLU A 491 2.54 64.95 10.22
CA GLU A 491 1.49 64.18 10.93
C GLU A 491 0.90 63.19 9.97
N VAL A 492 0.88 61.94 10.35
CA VAL A 492 0.23 60.83 9.63
C VAL A 492 -0.91 60.33 10.48
N SER A 493 -2.14 60.40 9.95
CA SER A 493 -3.33 59.84 10.57
C SER A 493 -3.69 58.55 9.90
N TYR A 494 -3.65 57.46 10.65
CA TYR A 494 -4.06 56.12 10.22
C TYR A 494 -5.53 55.91 10.54
N THR A 495 -6.28 55.41 9.57
CA THR A 495 -7.68 54.98 9.77
C THR A 495 -7.74 53.46 9.70
N PHE A 496 -8.36 52.84 10.68
CA PHE A 496 -8.43 51.38 10.79
C PHE A 496 -9.78 50.82 10.32
N ALA A 497 -9.84 49.51 10.14
CA ALA A 497 -11.02 48.81 9.66
C ALA A 497 -12.26 49.02 10.55
N ASP A 498 -12.10 49.18 11.86
CA ASP A 498 -13.20 49.49 12.79
C ASP A 498 -13.65 50.96 12.74
N GLY A 499 -13.02 51.80 11.91
CA GLY A 499 -13.29 53.22 11.73
C GLY A 499 -12.66 54.14 12.80
N THR A 500 -11.82 53.60 13.66
CA THR A 500 -11.01 54.41 14.58
C THR A 500 -9.84 55.06 13.87
N THR A 501 -9.21 56.09 14.46
CA THR A 501 -8.05 56.78 13.89
C THR A 501 -7.01 57.05 14.95
N VAL A 502 -5.73 56.92 14.57
CA VAL A 502 -4.57 57.30 15.38
C VAL A 502 -3.69 58.24 14.57
N SER A 503 -3.08 59.26 15.18
CA SER A 503 -2.16 60.16 14.50
C SER A 503 -0.78 60.12 15.13
N GLU A 504 0.23 59.92 14.30
CA GLU A 504 1.64 59.90 14.67
C GLU A 504 2.41 61.07 14.06
N GLN A 505 3.51 61.51 14.71
CA GLN A 505 4.34 62.61 14.29
C GLN A 505 5.73 62.15 13.87
N TYR A 506 6.12 62.44 12.64
CA TYR A 506 7.38 62.02 12.06
C TYR A 506 8.30 63.20 11.81
N GLN A 507 9.55 63.08 12.19
CA GLN A 507 10.59 64.10 12.05
C GLN A 507 11.90 63.47 11.59
N LYS A 508 12.87 64.29 11.21
CA LYS A 508 14.24 63.85 10.98
C LYS A 508 14.96 63.58 12.28
N ASP A 509 16.10 62.90 12.21
CA ASP A 509 16.99 62.67 13.33
C ASP A 509 17.43 63.95 14.03
N GLU A 510 17.77 63.83 15.31
CA GLU A 510 18.23 64.93 16.11
C GLU A 510 19.49 65.62 15.50
N GLY A 511 19.40 66.90 15.32
CA GLY A 511 20.51 67.70 14.78
C GLY A 511 20.63 67.70 13.24
N ASP A 512 19.81 66.97 12.53
CA ASP A 512 19.78 67.10 11.07
C ASP A 512 19.03 68.35 10.62
N THR A 513 19.78 69.43 10.45
CA THR A 513 19.29 70.70 9.94
C THR A 513 19.54 70.91 8.45
N GLY A 514 20.04 69.84 7.76
CA GLY A 514 20.32 69.87 6.33
C GLY A 514 19.06 69.92 5.49
N ASN A 515 19.14 70.55 4.31
CA ASN A 515 18.14 70.47 3.26
C ASN A 515 18.65 69.41 2.23
N GLN A 516 18.80 68.22 2.62
CA GLN A 516 19.36 67.15 1.76
C GLN A 516 18.25 66.27 1.20
N GLN A 517 18.52 65.66 0.07
CA GLN A 517 17.68 64.63 -0.54
C GLN A 517 17.95 63.29 0.12
N ILE A 518 17.62 63.20 1.42
CA ILE A 518 17.78 62.01 2.25
C ILE A 518 16.41 61.35 2.41
N LEU A 519 16.35 60.05 2.18
CA LEU A 519 15.20 59.21 2.45
C LEU A 519 15.16 58.95 3.97
N TYR A 520 14.03 59.21 4.58
CA TYR A 520 13.71 58.81 5.96
C TYR A 520 12.60 57.78 5.90
N GLU A 521 12.86 56.62 6.46
CA GLU A 521 12.00 55.45 6.37
C GLU A 521 11.28 55.24 7.69
N PHE A 522 10.00 54.91 7.61
CA PHE A 522 9.11 54.74 8.75
C PHE A 522 8.20 53.55 8.50
N SER A 523 7.72 52.93 9.59
CA SER A 523 6.70 51.89 9.56
C SER A 523 5.62 52.17 10.59
N TYR A 524 4.45 51.64 10.36
CA TYR A 524 3.37 51.60 11.31
C TYR A 524 2.65 50.25 11.18
N SER A 525 2.43 49.58 12.32
CA SER A 525 1.81 48.24 12.37
C SER A 525 0.54 48.29 13.18
N SER A 526 -0.46 47.53 12.77
CA SER A 526 -1.73 47.32 13.46
C SER A 526 -2.35 45.96 13.07
N PRO A 527 -1.74 44.83 13.45
CA PRO A 527 -2.16 43.52 12.99
C PRO A 527 -3.60 43.13 13.45
N SER A 528 -4.00 43.56 14.64
CA SER A 528 -5.35 43.25 15.17
C SER A 528 -6.46 44.15 14.61
N ASN A 529 -6.11 45.27 13.92
CA ASN A 529 -7.11 46.18 13.35
C ASN A 529 -6.50 46.85 12.10
N PRO A 530 -6.61 46.21 10.93
CA PRO A 530 -5.87 46.64 9.73
C PRO A 530 -6.12 48.08 9.31
N ILE A 531 -5.07 48.68 8.73
CA ILE A 531 -5.06 50.04 8.23
C ILE A 531 -5.83 50.10 6.93
N VAL A 532 -6.89 50.91 6.87
CA VAL A 532 -7.70 51.12 5.65
C VAL A 532 -7.50 52.50 5.04
N GLY A 533 -6.76 53.37 5.72
CA GLY A 533 -6.46 54.71 5.19
C GLY A 533 -5.31 55.38 5.88
N MET A 534 -4.61 56.27 5.16
CA MET A 534 -3.46 57.01 5.64
C MET A 534 -3.53 58.44 5.11
N GLU A 535 -3.54 59.42 5.99
CA GLU A 535 -3.54 60.83 5.66
C GLU A 535 -2.24 61.49 6.12
N LEU A 536 -1.47 62.07 5.21
CA LEU A 536 -0.20 62.73 5.51
C LEU A 536 -0.31 64.23 5.32
N SER A 537 0.01 64.98 6.34
CA SER A 537 0.03 66.45 6.32
C SER A 537 1.25 66.95 7.08
N SER A 538 1.55 68.26 6.98
CA SER A 538 2.67 68.82 7.75
C SER A 538 2.29 70.09 8.50
N SER A 539 2.89 70.30 9.66
CA SER A 539 2.75 71.49 10.46
C SER A 539 3.58 72.71 9.95
N GLY A 540 4.41 72.45 8.91
CA GLY A 540 5.26 73.45 8.25
C GLY A 540 6.21 72.79 7.26
N GLY A 541 7.04 73.56 6.53
CA GLY A 541 8.06 73.04 5.63
C GLY A 541 7.52 72.37 4.35
N ASN A 542 8.42 71.78 3.59
CA ASN A 542 8.11 71.02 2.38
C ASN A 542 8.64 69.58 2.51
N TRP A 543 7.92 68.61 1.93
CA TRP A 543 8.24 67.20 1.97
C TRP A 543 7.65 66.46 0.76
N GLU A 544 8.04 65.23 0.55
CA GLU A 544 7.53 64.32 -0.51
C GLU A 544 7.36 62.92 0.03
N LEU A 545 6.34 62.22 -0.43
CA LEU A 545 6.20 60.75 -0.18
C LEU A 545 6.94 60.03 -1.29
N ARG A 546 7.97 59.29 -0.95
CA ARG A 546 8.82 58.61 -1.91
C ARG A 546 8.34 57.23 -2.30
N TYR A 547 7.89 56.46 -1.33
CA TYR A 547 7.30 55.13 -1.55
C TYR A 547 6.32 54.78 -0.43
N VAL A 548 5.49 53.78 -0.70
CA VAL A 548 4.70 53.04 0.28
C VAL A 548 4.77 51.56 -0.08
N GLN A 549 5.03 50.73 0.91
CA GLN A 549 5.06 49.29 0.81
C GLN A 549 4.08 48.68 1.80
N GLY A 550 3.53 47.51 1.46
CA GLY A 550 2.66 46.69 2.28
C GLY A 550 2.40 45.40 1.57
N ASN A 551 1.65 44.53 2.21
CA ASN A 551 1.26 43.27 1.60
C ASN A 551 -0.09 43.34 0.89
N GLU A 552 -0.24 42.61 -0.19
CA GLU A 552 -1.54 42.42 -0.84
C GLU A 552 -2.48 41.67 0.11
N ALA A 553 -3.71 42.12 0.26
CA ALA A 553 -4.68 41.42 1.06
C ALA A 553 -4.98 40.02 0.44
N VAL A 554 -4.97 39.03 1.24
CA VAL A 554 -5.37 37.66 0.83
C VAL A 554 -6.89 37.67 0.64
N THR A 555 -7.37 37.38 -0.57
CA THR A 555 -8.79 37.45 -0.93
C THR A 555 -9.43 36.10 -1.17
N ASP A 556 -8.63 35.08 -1.44
CA ASP A 556 -9.08 33.72 -1.72
C ASP A 556 -8.46 32.78 -0.68
N ASP A 557 -9.20 31.76 -0.30
CA ASP A 557 -8.70 30.73 0.60
C ASP A 557 -7.43 30.08 0.04
N PRO A 558 -6.34 29.99 0.83
CA PRO A 558 -5.12 29.34 0.40
C PRO A 558 -5.36 27.88 -0.01
N GLN A 559 -4.73 27.46 -1.09
CA GLN A 559 -4.84 26.10 -1.61
C GLN A 559 -3.47 25.55 -1.94
N PHE A 560 -3.31 24.27 -1.70
CA PHE A 560 -2.15 23.50 -2.14
C PHE A 560 -2.57 22.15 -2.63
N ASP A 561 -1.80 21.59 -3.55
CA ASP A 561 -2.07 20.27 -4.12
C ASP A 561 -1.16 19.22 -3.49
N TYR A 562 -1.71 18.01 -3.38
CA TYR A 562 -0.99 16.87 -2.82
C TYR A 562 -1.34 15.58 -3.55
N VAL A 563 -0.53 14.55 -3.34
CA VAL A 563 -0.79 13.15 -3.70
C VAL A 563 -0.52 12.26 -2.49
N ALA A 564 -1.32 11.23 -2.31
CA ALA A 564 -1.00 10.13 -1.40
C ALA A 564 0.01 9.21 -2.08
N VAL A 565 0.90 8.61 -1.29
CA VAL A 565 1.94 7.69 -1.76
C VAL A 565 1.95 6.48 -0.86
N ASP A 566 1.79 5.30 -1.44
CA ASP A 566 1.78 4.02 -0.74
C ASP A 566 3.20 3.55 -0.36
N SER A 567 3.28 2.41 0.32
CA SER A 567 4.55 1.82 0.74
C SER A 567 5.40 1.28 -0.42
N SER A 568 4.79 1.02 -1.58
CA SER A 568 5.46 0.57 -2.80
C SER A 568 5.95 1.73 -3.68
N GLY A 569 5.46 2.94 -3.42
CA GLY A 569 5.79 4.19 -4.11
C GLY A 569 4.84 4.53 -5.27
N ALA A 570 3.67 3.90 -5.36
CA ALA A 570 2.62 4.34 -6.27
C ALA A 570 1.93 5.60 -5.72
N GLU A 571 1.38 6.41 -6.62
CA GLU A 571 0.84 7.73 -6.32
C GLU A 571 -0.64 7.80 -6.69
N SER A 572 -1.43 8.47 -5.84
CA SER A 572 -2.82 8.81 -6.14
C SER A 572 -2.94 9.85 -7.26
N THR A 573 -4.15 10.17 -7.65
CA THR A 573 -4.44 11.41 -8.37
C THR A 573 -4.09 12.62 -7.50
N VAL A 574 -3.74 13.74 -8.17
CA VAL A 574 -3.47 15.01 -7.49
C VAL A 574 -4.78 15.56 -6.95
N GLU A 575 -4.81 15.89 -5.66
CA GLU A 575 -5.97 16.44 -4.96
C GLU A 575 -5.60 17.75 -4.25
N THR A 576 -6.60 18.56 -3.93
CA THR A 576 -6.41 19.91 -3.40
C THR A 576 -6.91 20.03 -1.96
N VAL A 577 -6.08 20.57 -1.09
CA VAL A 577 -6.47 21.06 0.23
C VAL A 577 -6.76 22.54 0.13
N THR A 578 -7.93 22.96 0.61
CA THR A 578 -8.31 24.36 0.76
C THR A 578 -8.33 24.68 2.25
N VAL A 579 -7.65 25.75 2.66
CA VAL A 579 -7.70 26.22 4.04
C VAL A 579 -8.66 27.39 4.10
N ASP A 580 -9.84 27.20 4.69
CA ASP A 580 -10.85 28.25 4.90
C ASP A 580 -10.39 29.14 6.04
N THR A 581 -9.99 30.36 5.70
CA THR A 581 -9.46 31.37 6.64
C THR A 581 -10.47 32.50 6.81
N GLU A 582 -11.55 32.29 7.59
CA GLU A 582 -12.43 33.38 8.00
C GLU A 582 -11.72 34.27 9.06
N GLU A 583 -11.21 35.43 8.65
CA GLU A 583 -10.48 36.41 9.48
C GLU A 583 -9.21 35.83 10.17
N PRO A 584 -8.22 35.28 9.43
CA PRO A 584 -7.04 34.69 10.03
C PRO A 584 -6.15 35.77 10.69
N GLN A 585 -5.49 35.43 11.79
CA GLN A 585 -4.29 36.15 12.19
C GLN A 585 -3.15 35.74 11.23
N LEU A 586 -2.58 36.73 10.55
CA LEU A 586 -1.50 36.48 9.60
C LEU A 586 -0.15 36.49 10.33
N TYR A 587 0.70 35.52 10.01
CA TYR A 587 2.05 35.42 10.58
C TYR A 587 3.11 35.43 9.48
N ASN A 588 4.20 36.17 9.70
CA ASN A 588 5.42 35.97 8.90
C ASN A 588 6.16 34.75 9.48
N VAL A 589 6.43 33.73 8.68
CA VAL A 589 7.21 32.58 9.14
C VAL A 589 8.70 32.85 8.96
N ILE A 590 9.46 32.73 10.05
CA ILE A 590 10.90 32.98 10.09
C ILE A 590 11.56 31.75 10.70
N SER A 591 12.21 30.94 9.84
CA SER A 591 12.86 29.71 10.28
C SER A 591 14.37 29.90 10.47
N ALA A 592 14.95 29.17 11.42
CA ALA A 592 16.38 29.20 11.68
C ALA A 592 17.20 28.86 10.43
N ALA A 593 18.17 29.71 10.13
CA ALA A 593 19.22 29.42 9.16
C ALA A 593 20.53 29.28 9.93
N SER A 594 21.22 28.16 9.79
CA SER A 594 22.39 27.75 10.59
C SER A 594 23.29 28.90 11.06
N ASN A 595 23.35 29.10 12.38
CA ASN A 595 24.17 30.07 13.14
C ASN A 595 23.89 31.58 12.90
N GLU A 596 22.73 31.94 12.36
CA GLU A 596 22.32 33.35 12.29
C GLU A 596 21.19 33.62 13.29
N PRO A 597 21.13 34.81 13.93
CA PRO A 597 19.99 35.17 14.77
C PRO A 597 18.70 35.26 13.96
N LEU A 598 17.59 34.84 14.54
CA LEU A 598 16.26 35.05 14.00
C LEU A 598 15.76 36.45 14.43
N PHE A 599 15.50 37.31 13.50
CA PHE A 599 15.00 38.67 13.76
C PHE A 599 13.49 38.70 13.54
N ALA A 600 12.72 39.04 14.56
CA ALA A 600 11.32 39.39 14.38
C ALA A 600 11.17 40.58 13.46
N ALA A 601 10.15 40.57 12.62
CA ALA A 601 9.77 41.63 11.71
C ALA A 601 8.65 42.51 12.29
N ALA A 602 8.02 43.36 11.49
CA ALA A 602 6.80 44.02 11.88
C ALA A 602 5.59 43.13 11.52
N GLY A 603 4.57 43.07 12.38
CA GLY A 603 3.41 42.21 12.28
C GLY A 603 3.44 41.09 13.36
N ASN A 604 2.66 40.07 13.14
CA ASN A 604 2.81 38.86 13.96
C ASN A 604 3.83 37.93 13.29
N ASP A 605 4.75 37.38 14.06
CA ASP A 605 5.78 36.51 13.56
C ASP A 605 5.71 35.12 14.18
N LEU A 606 5.96 34.08 13.40
CA LEU A 606 6.23 32.74 13.87
C LEU A 606 7.72 32.41 13.64
N LEU A 607 8.50 32.45 14.72
CA LEU A 607 9.92 32.16 14.71
C LEU A 607 10.15 30.70 15.06
N ILE A 608 10.76 29.92 14.16
CA ILE A 608 10.97 28.50 14.32
C ILE A 608 12.45 28.22 14.55
N GLY A 609 12.82 27.71 15.73
CA GLY A 609 14.16 27.28 16.07
C GLY A 609 14.58 25.98 15.35
N ASP A 610 15.84 25.62 15.48
CA ASP A 610 16.37 24.32 15.06
C ASP A 610 17.13 23.66 16.22
N SER A 611 17.74 22.51 16.00
CA SER A 611 18.49 21.78 17.03
C SER A 611 19.84 22.39 17.44
N GLU A 612 20.17 23.57 16.93
CA GLU A 612 21.38 24.35 17.29
C GLU A 612 21.01 25.44 18.29
N ASP A 613 22.01 26.12 18.88
CA ASP A 613 21.76 27.25 19.78
C ASP A 613 21.21 28.45 19.00
N ASN A 614 19.92 28.77 19.12
CA ASN A 614 19.28 29.87 18.41
C ASN A 614 19.22 31.14 19.29
N ILE A 615 19.25 32.30 18.63
CA ILE A 615 19.02 33.62 19.26
C ILE A 615 17.84 34.28 18.58
N PHE A 616 16.75 34.44 19.27
CA PHE A 616 15.55 35.13 18.81
C PHE A 616 15.64 36.61 19.20
N THR A 617 15.67 37.50 18.23
CA THR A 617 16.03 38.90 18.44
C THR A 617 14.89 39.86 18.04
N TRP A 618 14.55 40.76 18.95
CA TRP A 618 13.63 41.87 18.70
C TRP A 618 14.41 43.19 18.67
N LEU A 619 14.30 43.88 17.56
CA LEU A 619 14.77 45.26 17.44
C LEU A 619 13.68 46.21 17.92
N ASP A 620 14.06 47.42 18.41
CA ASP A 620 13.08 48.45 18.80
C ASP A 620 12.09 48.81 17.66
N SER A 621 12.54 48.68 16.41
CA SER A 621 11.73 48.92 15.21
C SER A 621 10.74 47.77 14.87
N ALA A 622 10.88 46.62 15.49
CA ALA A 622 10.01 45.46 15.30
C ALA A 622 8.91 45.36 16.36
N LEU A 623 8.94 46.17 17.40
CA LEU A 623 7.92 46.24 18.42
C LEU A 623 6.71 47.02 17.94
N ASP A 624 5.60 46.34 17.69
CA ASP A 624 4.50 46.95 16.96
C ASP A 624 3.09 46.58 17.47
N ASN A 625 3.02 46.06 18.70
CA ASN A 625 1.77 45.62 19.31
C ASN A 625 1.25 44.29 18.73
N GLY A 626 2.11 43.54 18.04
CA GLY A 626 1.81 42.20 17.53
C GLY A 626 1.90 41.10 18.59
N THR A 627 1.61 39.90 18.14
CA THR A 627 1.84 38.66 18.92
C THR A 627 2.78 37.77 18.12
N ASP A 628 3.98 37.57 18.64
CA ASP A 628 4.97 36.69 18.03
C ASP A 628 5.03 35.38 18.79
N ILE A 629 5.24 34.30 18.06
CA ILE A 629 5.32 32.93 18.59
C ILE A 629 6.70 32.37 18.34
N ILE A 630 7.35 31.86 19.36
CA ILE A 630 8.57 31.06 19.22
C ILE A 630 8.20 29.59 19.32
N LYS A 631 8.57 28.81 18.32
CA LYS A 631 8.40 27.38 18.24
C LYS A 631 9.76 26.66 18.30
N ASP A 632 9.77 25.47 18.88
CA ASP A 632 10.97 24.63 19.04
C ASP A 632 12.10 25.31 19.84
N PHE A 633 11.75 26.06 20.91
CA PHE A 633 12.69 26.70 21.82
C PHE A 633 13.32 25.68 22.77
N GLU A 634 14.65 25.56 22.78
CA GLU A 634 15.41 24.70 23.69
C GLU A 634 15.95 25.48 24.89
N LEU A 635 15.59 25.06 26.13
CA LEU A 635 16.08 25.73 27.33
C LEU A 635 17.60 25.78 27.40
N TYR A 636 18.14 26.97 27.71
CA TYR A 636 19.57 27.17 27.86
C TYR A 636 20.11 26.46 29.10
N THR A 637 20.80 25.34 28.89
CA THR A 637 21.38 24.53 29.97
C THR A 637 22.83 24.18 29.69
N ASN A 638 23.68 24.30 30.72
CA ASN A 638 25.11 23.93 30.64
C ASN A 638 25.93 24.64 29.53
N GLY A 639 25.48 25.79 29.06
CA GLY A 639 26.18 26.57 28.02
C GLY A 639 25.73 26.31 26.61
N SER A 640 24.58 25.67 26.39
CA SER A 640 23.92 25.38 25.12
C SER A 640 22.42 25.52 25.27
N GLY A 641 21.71 25.94 24.23
CA GLY A 641 20.28 26.17 24.16
C GLY A 641 19.97 27.60 23.69
N ASP A 642 18.70 27.89 23.55
CA ASP A 642 18.17 29.08 22.92
C ASP A 642 18.05 30.26 23.87
N LEU A 643 18.05 31.44 23.32
CA LEU A 643 17.93 32.68 24.08
C LEU A 643 17.10 33.74 23.32
N ILE A 644 16.33 34.51 24.07
CA ILE A 644 15.64 35.72 23.57
C ILE A 644 16.56 36.92 23.76
N ASP A 645 16.84 37.67 22.71
CA ASP A 645 17.67 38.90 22.74
C ASP A 645 16.82 40.14 22.56
N LEU A 646 16.71 40.91 23.67
CA LEU A 646 16.01 42.19 23.76
C LEU A 646 16.98 43.37 24.00
N ASN A 647 18.27 43.16 23.73
CA ASN A 647 19.30 44.16 24.04
C ASN A 647 19.12 45.47 23.27
N ASP A 648 18.49 45.46 22.08
CA ASP A 648 18.23 46.69 21.29
C ASP A 648 17.15 47.58 21.92
N LEU A 649 16.39 47.09 22.90
CA LEU A 649 15.34 47.83 23.59
C LEU A 649 15.90 48.75 24.71
N ILE A 650 17.22 48.73 24.93
CA ILE A 650 17.90 49.55 25.97
C ILE A 650 19.08 50.32 25.33
N GLU A 651 19.36 51.54 25.84
CA GLU A 651 20.41 52.42 25.28
C GLU A 651 21.84 51.87 25.49
N ASP A 652 22.08 51.14 26.58
CA ASP A 652 23.39 50.55 26.88
C ASP A 652 23.21 49.11 27.42
N PRO A 653 23.34 48.08 26.55
CA PRO A 653 23.21 46.67 26.92
C PRO A 653 24.20 46.20 28.00
N GLN A 654 25.26 46.96 28.26
CA GLN A 654 26.23 46.69 29.35
C GLN A 654 25.85 47.34 30.70
N ASP A 655 24.77 48.11 30.74
CA ASP A 655 24.25 48.69 31.98
C ASP A 655 23.27 47.76 32.66
N GLU A 656 23.73 47.02 33.68
CA GLU A 656 22.91 46.10 34.51
C GLU A 656 21.63 46.78 35.03
N THR A 657 21.60 48.11 35.19
CA THR A 657 20.46 48.84 35.69
C THR A 657 19.36 48.95 34.65
N GLN A 658 19.73 49.25 33.40
CA GLN A 658 18.77 49.35 32.30
C GLN A 658 18.16 47.99 31.98
N MET A 659 18.96 46.95 31.94
CA MET A 659 18.47 45.58 31.74
C MET A 659 17.52 45.17 32.88
N ALA A 660 17.87 45.47 34.14
CA ALA A 660 16.99 45.17 35.28
C ALA A 660 15.67 45.96 35.22
N GLU A 661 15.69 47.23 34.73
CA GLU A 661 14.50 48.03 34.53
C GLU A 661 13.61 47.49 33.42
N LEU A 662 14.19 46.97 32.31
CA LEU A 662 13.46 46.32 31.24
C LEU A 662 12.77 45.04 31.77
N LEU A 663 13.51 44.16 32.44
CA LEU A 663 12.96 42.92 32.98
C LEU A 663 11.84 43.14 34.03
N ASP A 664 11.89 44.25 34.77
CA ASP A 664 10.84 44.62 35.74
C ASP A 664 9.54 45.14 35.07
N MET A 665 9.63 45.53 33.82
CA MET A 665 8.49 46.00 33.02
C MET A 665 7.77 44.83 32.29
N ILE A 666 8.45 43.74 32.04
CA ILE A 666 7.87 42.59 31.30
C ILE A 666 6.95 41.79 32.22
N GLU A 667 5.70 41.67 31.85
CA GLU A 667 4.74 40.78 32.53
C GLU A 667 4.83 39.37 31.94
N VAL A 668 4.90 38.36 32.79
CA VAL A 668 4.97 36.95 32.40
C VAL A 668 3.66 36.26 32.75
N SER A 669 3.10 35.52 31.82
CA SER A 669 1.97 34.64 32.05
C SER A 669 2.26 33.22 31.55
N VAL A 670 1.72 32.23 32.26
CA VAL A 670 1.83 30.82 31.90
C VAL A 670 0.42 30.34 31.57
N ASP A 671 0.21 29.92 30.33
CA ASP A 671 -1.06 29.39 29.85
C ASP A 671 -0.85 27.98 29.28
N GLY A 672 -1.29 26.97 30.03
CA GLY A 672 -1.08 25.58 29.66
C GLY A 672 0.40 25.19 29.66
N GLU A 673 0.95 24.91 28.52
CA GLU A 673 2.35 24.55 28.31
C GLU A 673 3.19 25.71 27.77
N ASP A 674 2.57 26.88 27.51
CA ASP A 674 3.20 28.04 26.91
C ASP A 674 3.55 29.11 27.95
N ILE A 675 4.53 29.91 27.61
CA ILE A 675 4.92 31.09 28.41
C ILE A 675 4.80 32.31 27.50
N ALA A 676 3.97 33.28 27.93
CA ALA A 676 3.85 34.55 27.21
C ALA A 676 4.53 35.70 27.99
N LEU A 677 5.33 36.47 27.25
CA LEU A 677 6.02 37.67 27.71
C LEU A 677 5.30 38.88 27.14
N SER A 678 4.78 39.77 27.97
CA SER A 678 4.13 41.01 27.58
C SER A 678 5.06 42.19 27.82
N ILE A 679 5.55 42.79 26.74
CA ILE A 679 6.51 43.91 26.77
C ILE A 679 5.75 45.19 26.50
N PRO A 680 5.63 46.13 27.50
CA PRO A 680 4.98 47.41 27.23
C PRO A 680 5.83 48.31 26.35
N ILE A 681 5.23 48.80 25.27
CA ILE A 681 5.84 49.73 24.32
C ILE A 681 5.12 51.08 24.34
N ASN A 682 5.64 52.10 23.68
CA ASN A 682 5.07 53.44 23.56
C ASN A 682 4.65 54.04 24.96
N GLY A 683 5.46 53.83 25.98
CA GLY A 683 5.17 54.32 27.34
C GLY A 683 4.06 53.60 28.05
N GLY A 684 3.78 52.34 27.66
CA GLY A 684 2.78 51.45 28.25
C GLY A 684 1.37 51.62 27.69
N VAL A 685 1.27 52.22 26.47
CA VAL A 685 0.00 52.34 25.76
C VAL A 685 -0.28 51.06 24.98
N ASP A 686 0.76 50.49 24.39
CA ASP A 686 0.72 49.27 23.56
C ASP A 686 1.55 48.16 24.22
N VAL A 687 1.35 46.90 23.79
CA VAL A 687 2.02 45.74 24.34
C VAL A 687 2.43 44.78 23.22
N GLN A 688 3.73 44.52 23.08
CA GLN A 688 4.23 43.45 22.28
C GLN A 688 4.12 42.15 23.09
N THR A 689 3.57 41.11 22.52
CA THR A 689 3.48 39.79 23.15
C THR A 689 4.41 38.81 22.46
N ILE A 690 5.23 38.09 23.23
CA ILE A 690 6.08 37.01 22.77
C ILE A 690 5.63 35.74 23.48
N VAL A 691 5.17 34.74 22.70
CA VAL A 691 4.73 33.43 23.23
C VAL A 691 5.81 32.41 22.94
N VAL A 692 6.32 31.75 23.98
CA VAL A 692 7.24 30.61 23.83
C VAL A 692 6.43 29.32 24.00
N GLU A 693 6.20 28.62 22.90
CA GLU A 693 5.32 27.46 22.84
C GLU A 693 5.96 26.24 23.52
N GLY A 694 5.17 25.48 24.30
CA GLY A 694 5.53 24.18 24.87
C GLY A 694 6.56 24.17 26.00
N ILE A 695 7.15 25.32 26.37
CA ILE A 695 8.34 25.39 27.25
C ILE A 695 8.03 25.28 28.75
N ALA A 696 6.80 25.57 29.16
CA ALA A 696 6.46 25.68 30.57
C ALA A 696 6.66 24.38 31.35
N THR A 697 6.38 23.24 30.76
CA THR A 697 6.55 21.93 31.41
C THR A 697 8.02 21.63 31.67
N GLU A 698 8.89 21.88 30.69
CA GLU A 698 10.33 21.67 30.80
C GLU A 698 10.95 22.63 31.83
N MET A 699 10.62 23.92 31.72
CA MET A 699 11.07 24.96 32.63
C MET A 699 10.60 24.72 34.06
N GLY A 700 9.37 24.28 34.29
CA GLY A 700 8.81 24.00 35.61
C GLY A 700 9.52 22.89 36.41
N ALA A 701 10.38 22.11 35.73
CA ALA A 701 11.24 21.12 36.39
C ALA A 701 12.45 21.76 37.11
N SER A 702 12.86 22.97 36.70
CA SER A 702 14.07 23.66 37.16
C SER A 702 13.82 25.06 37.77
N VAL A 703 12.71 25.70 37.38
CA VAL A 703 12.38 27.10 37.69
C VAL A 703 11.06 27.22 38.45
N ASP A 704 10.93 28.23 39.32
CA ASP A 704 9.66 28.57 39.95
C ASP A 704 8.79 29.39 38.98
N LEU A 705 7.84 28.75 38.33
CA LEU A 705 6.89 29.39 37.42
C LEU A 705 5.97 30.44 38.04
N GLY A 706 6.04 30.63 39.36
CA GLY A 706 5.38 31.74 40.06
C GLY A 706 6.25 32.99 40.24
N SER A 707 7.43 33.01 39.57
CA SER A 707 8.39 34.14 39.66
C SER A 707 8.78 34.60 38.26
N ASP A 708 8.21 35.72 37.79
CA ASP A 708 8.51 36.30 36.50
C ASP A 708 10.01 36.50 36.29
N LEU A 709 10.71 37.03 37.28
CA LEU A 709 12.16 37.22 37.21
C LEU A 709 12.95 35.90 37.06
N ALA A 710 12.44 34.79 37.59
CA ALA A 710 13.10 33.50 37.44
C ALA A 710 12.89 32.93 36.05
N ILE A 711 11.71 33.12 35.48
CA ILE A 711 11.40 32.74 34.07
C ILE A 711 12.23 33.58 33.11
N LEU A 712 12.19 34.91 33.23
CA LEU A 712 12.94 35.81 32.35
C LEU A 712 14.44 35.56 32.41
N GLY A 713 14.98 35.17 33.58
CA GLY A 713 16.40 34.85 33.72
C GLY A 713 16.89 33.62 32.97
N GLU A 714 15.97 32.71 32.58
CA GLU A 714 16.29 31.52 31.76
C GLU A 714 16.04 31.76 30.30
N LEU A 715 15.10 32.65 29.93
CA LEU A 715 14.74 32.91 28.56
C LEU A 715 15.56 34.01 27.87
N ILE A 716 15.89 35.09 28.64
CA ILE A 716 16.46 36.29 28.03
C ILE A 716 17.98 36.33 28.17
N LYS A 717 18.62 36.61 27.02
CA LYS A 717 20.06 36.86 26.96
C LYS A 717 20.44 38.15 27.71
N ASN A 718 21.41 38.02 28.62
CA ASN A 718 21.94 39.15 29.38
C ASN A 718 23.44 39.33 29.07
N ASP A 719 23.78 40.30 28.22
CA ASP A 719 25.16 40.60 27.82
C ASP A 719 25.95 41.30 28.96
N ALA A 720 25.27 41.73 30.03
CA ALA A 720 25.92 42.37 31.18
C ALA A 720 26.44 41.34 32.22
N ALA A 721 26.11 40.08 32.12
CA ALA A 721 26.57 38.99 33.00
C ALA A 721 27.73 38.17 32.35
#